data_116f6ee4b847dbfb0f447f5e745c96fa
#
_entry.id   116f6ee4b847dbfb0f447f5e745c96fa
#
_cell.length_a   1.000
_cell.length_b   1.000
_cell.length_c   1.000
_cell.angle_alpha   90.00
_cell.angle_beta   90.00
_cell.angle_gamma   90.00
#
_symmetry.space_group_name_H-M   'P 1'
#
loop_
_entity.id
_entity.type
_entity.pdbx_description
1 polymer ?
#
loop_
_entity_poly.entity_id
_entity_poly.type
_entity_poly.pdbx_seq_one_letter_code
_entity_poly.pdbx_strand_id
1 'polypeptide(L)'
;MLPPPRRTSQHRKSPELLEGYALTRPNWITAALALGLGMTTLAGGPLAAQAPAQPVPPPPTGGAPIAVPPPDMTLPAPTNSPPPIMVAPPLVVPAPLAAPQYVPLKGIPAVQLDEANNGVGIAQQTARARGVQARVIWVDATANLNRTNSAQKIADMVALIKKGGFNTIVMDVKPIVGYTLYPSKYAPKLTTWLNGKTLPADFDPLAAMVQQAHANGLQIVASMNIFSEGHRDVKYGPGYTHPEWQTTLYEPVLSVMSNAPGAAPYALSDRANLPPRTPDLLAVYTESGNLKAQPGAIVVLLNADERVVAQVDGAALAAISANVPPGGSALVGGGQAGDWLRRFAPVGAQVSMLTNSTFVPISARPEQQVPLMVNPNDPVVQTRILSMVAEVVRGYAVDGVIFDDRMRYAGANADFSPITHAQFEAFVGHPVRWPDDVFSYQVAYPSLAKRILPGPNYDAWLVFRTLTIRNWLASAVATVKAIRPTAQVSVYAGSWYPEYPTLGSNWGADDFTAGLRFLTPSYQKTGFAGLVDWITTGCYYPPGTVADAIAAGRPAGESVEAAGQFSNRAVNDQTWVYAGIALSNYNGHPELLARALQAATASTQGVMVFDYSHNIDQFWPTFTAAFSAPTAPPQTVPGLLDDVRRQHAARKASGQPDPPVILYSGTPGTGL
;
A
#
# COMPACT_ATOMS: atom_id res chain seq x y z
N MET A 1 -53.18 55.58 8.56
CA MET A 1 -52.40 54.93 7.42
C MET A 1 -51.33 54.12 8.06
N LEU A 2 -51.52 52.82 8.08
CA LEU A 2 -50.53 51.80 8.57
C LEU A 2 -49.76 51.28 7.40
N PRO A 3 -48.42 51.02 7.53
CA PRO A 3 -47.62 50.43 6.47
C PRO A 3 -47.78 48.89 6.45
N PRO A 4 -47.53 48.24 5.29
CA PRO A 4 -47.77 46.81 5.10
C PRO A 4 -46.64 45.92 5.69
N PRO A 5 -46.90 44.61 5.91
CA PRO A 5 -45.98 43.75 6.63
C PRO A 5 -44.83 43.23 5.74
N ARG A 6 -43.65 43.15 6.33
CA ARG A 6 -42.42 42.58 5.73
C ARG A 6 -42.59 41.08 5.53
N ARG A 7 -42.35 40.57 4.31
CA ARG A 7 -42.15 39.17 3.99
C ARG A 7 -40.77 38.72 4.50
N THR A 8 -40.77 37.80 5.43
CA THR A 8 -39.58 37.02 5.81
C THR A 8 -39.30 35.96 4.74
N SER A 9 -38.20 36.13 4.02
CA SER A 9 -37.65 35.07 3.17
C SER A 9 -36.97 34.01 4.04
N GLN A 10 -37.57 32.85 4.14
CA GLN A 10 -36.88 31.65 4.65
C GLN A 10 -35.83 31.22 3.64
N HIS A 11 -34.57 31.47 3.92
CA HIS A 11 -33.45 30.77 3.31
C HIS A 11 -33.50 29.31 3.75
N ARG A 12 -33.89 28.41 2.86
CA ARG A 12 -33.58 27.01 2.95
C ARG A 12 -32.04 26.87 2.89
N LYS A 13 -31.43 26.57 4.03
CA LYS A 13 -30.07 26.05 4.08
C LYS A 13 -30.09 24.67 3.42
N SER A 14 -29.44 24.55 2.28
CA SER A 14 -29.00 23.27 1.69
C SER A 14 -28.03 22.60 2.67
N PRO A 15 -28.10 21.29 2.90
CA PRO A 15 -27.09 20.63 3.71
C PRO A 15 -25.78 20.69 2.94
N GLU A 16 -24.80 21.36 3.52
CA GLU A 16 -23.39 21.21 3.12
C GLU A 16 -23.03 19.74 3.28
N LEU A 17 -22.80 19.07 2.15
CA LEU A 17 -22.12 17.79 2.09
C LEU A 17 -20.71 18.01 2.66
N LEU A 18 -20.55 17.63 3.91
CA LEU A 18 -19.26 17.37 4.54
C LEU A 18 -18.59 16.20 3.80
N GLU A 19 -17.92 16.47 2.67
CA GLU A 19 -16.88 15.62 2.16
C GLU A 19 -15.61 15.82 2.99
N GLY A 20 -15.67 15.41 4.25
CA GLY A 20 -14.50 14.97 4.94
C GLY A 20 -14.12 13.60 4.35
N TYR A 21 -12.90 13.44 3.83
CA TYR A 21 -12.25 12.15 3.76
C TYR A 21 -12.08 11.66 5.21
N ALA A 22 -13.17 11.21 5.81
CA ALA A 22 -13.08 10.29 6.91
C ALA A 22 -12.45 9.02 6.28
N LEU A 23 -11.19 8.81 6.55
CA LEU A 23 -10.58 7.48 6.56
C LEU A 23 -11.29 6.71 7.68
N THR A 24 -12.59 6.46 7.47
CA THR A 24 -13.24 5.34 8.11
C THR A 24 -12.41 4.13 7.72
N ARG A 25 -11.83 3.48 8.72
CA ARG A 25 -10.98 2.27 8.66
C ARG A 25 -10.46 2.03 7.25
N PRO A 26 -9.20 2.13 6.97
CA PRO A 26 -8.78 1.66 5.67
C PRO A 26 -9.14 0.18 5.65
N ASN A 27 -10.20 -0.16 4.95
CA ASN A 27 -10.45 -1.50 4.44
C ASN A 27 -9.35 -1.88 3.41
N TRP A 28 -8.16 -1.33 3.60
CA TRP A 28 -6.98 -1.64 2.82
C TRP A 28 -6.52 -3.07 3.08
N ILE A 29 -6.74 -3.56 4.29
CA ILE A 29 -6.37 -4.92 4.70
C ILE A 29 -7.31 -5.95 4.05
N THR A 30 -8.60 -5.65 3.97
CA THR A 30 -9.56 -6.52 3.26
C THR A 30 -9.54 -6.28 1.76
N ALA A 31 -9.11 -5.09 1.29
CA ALA A 31 -9.03 -4.76 -0.13
C ALA A 31 -7.84 -5.44 -0.85
N ALA A 32 -6.75 -5.76 -0.17
CA ALA A 32 -5.67 -6.56 -0.76
C ALA A 32 -6.10 -8.02 -1.02
N LEU A 33 -7.12 -8.50 -0.30
CA LEU A 33 -7.69 -9.85 -0.48
C LEU A 33 -9.05 -9.84 -1.20
N ALA A 34 -9.71 -8.69 -1.39
CA ALA A 34 -11.09 -8.59 -1.87
C ALA A 34 -11.28 -7.71 -3.11
N LEU A 35 -10.24 -7.21 -3.76
CA LEU A 35 -10.35 -6.33 -4.92
C LEU A 35 -9.99 -7.04 -6.22
N GLY A 36 -10.98 -7.49 -6.88
CA GLY A 36 -10.99 -7.81 -8.29
C GLY A 36 -12.40 -7.73 -8.84
N LEU A 37 -12.55 -7.05 -9.95
CA LEU A 37 -13.34 -7.42 -11.12
C LEU A 37 -14.59 -6.65 -11.48
N GLY A 38 -14.57 -6.26 -12.72
CA GLY A 38 -15.71 -5.96 -13.57
C GLY A 38 -15.29 -5.72 -15.03
N MET A 39 -15.84 -6.44 -15.94
CA MET A 39 -15.58 -6.36 -17.37
C MET A 39 -16.54 -5.45 -18.12
N THR A 40 -16.05 -4.83 -19.17
CA THR A 40 -16.85 -4.47 -20.37
C THR A 40 -16.17 -5.03 -21.62
N THR A 41 -16.92 -5.78 -22.40
CA THR A 41 -16.54 -6.25 -23.73
C THR A 41 -16.56 -5.11 -24.72
N LEU A 42 -15.47 -4.89 -25.46
CA LEU A 42 -15.46 -4.12 -26.70
C LEU A 42 -15.14 -5.05 -27.88
N ALA A 43 -15.98 -4.93 -28.89
CA ALA A 43 -15.91 -5.68 -30.13
C ALA A 43 -14.62 -5.38 -30.91
N GLY A 44 -14.03 -6.42 -31.47
CA GLY A 44 -12.79 -6.35 -32.23
C GLY A 44 -12.95 -5.72 -33.60
N GLY A 45 -11.97 -4.89 -33.98
CA GLY A 45 -11.65 -4.55 -35.36
C GLY A 45 -10.33 -5.23 -35.77
N PRO A 46 -10.08 -5.50 -37.04
CA PRO A 46 -8.97 -6.34 -37.46
C PRO A 46 -7.62 -5.63 -37.38
N LEU A 47 -6.63 -6.30 -36.78
CA LEU A 47 -5.23 -5.90 -36.75
C LEU A 47 -4.55 -6.20 -38.10
N ALA A 48 -3.90 -5.20 -38.66
CA ALA A 48 -3.05 -5.30 -39.83
C ALA A 48 -1.75 -6.06 -39.47
N ALA A 49 -1.35 -6.99 -40.31
CA ALA A 49 -0.17 -7.80 -40.21
C ALA A 49 1.10 -6.97 -40.37
N GLN A 50 2.05 -7.12 -39.43
CA GLN A 50 3.43 -6.66 -39.58
C GLN A 50 4.34 -7.77 -40.05
N ALA A 51 5.32 -7.40 -40.88
CA ALA A 51 6.28 -8.28 -41.54
C ALA A 51 7.32 -8.87 -40.56
N PRO A 52 7.96 -10.02 -40.91
CA PRO A 52 8.83 -10.77 -40.00
C PRO A 52 10.20 -10.15 -39.83
N ALA A 53 10.71 -10.19 -38.61
CA ALA A 53 12.07 -9.77 -38.22
C ALA A 53 13.10 -10.84 -38.59
N GLN A 54 14.31 -10.41 -38.92
CA GLN A 54 15.46 -11.27 -39.30
C GLN A 54 16.10 -11.97 -38.11
N PRO A 55 16.76 -13.14 -38.32
CA PRO A 55 17.29 -13.96 -37.23
C PRO A 55 18.63 -13.45 -36.68
N VAL A 56 18.78 -13.55 -35.38
CA VAL A 56 20.02 -13.27 -34.61
C VAL A 56 20.90 -14.53 -34.58
N PRO A 57 22.24 -14.41 -34.70
CA PRO A 57 23.14 -15.55 -34.67
C PRO A 57 23.27 -16.19 -33.28
N PRO A 58 23.63 -17.52 -33.21
CA PRO A 58 23.66 -18.25 -31.94
C PRO A 58 24.94 -17.97 -31.13
N PRO A 59 24.88 -18.12 -29.79
CA PRO A 59 26.06 -18.01 -28.92
C PRO A 59 26.94 -19.28 -28.94
N PRO A 60 28.20 -19.18 -28.56
CA PRO A 60 29.16 -20.27 -28.68
C PRO A 60 28.93 -21.40 -27.65
N THR A 61 29.09 -22.61 -28.12
CA THR A 61 29.06 -23.86 -27.34
C THR A 61 30.36 -24.07 -26.56
N GLY A 62 30.23 -24.45 -25.27
CA GLY A 62 31.40 -24.94 -24.54
C GLY A 62 31.08 -25.36 -23.10
N GLY A 63 31.28 -26.66 -22.82
CA GLY A 63 31.43 -27.16 -21.47
C GLY A 63 30.38 -28.18 -21.00
N ALA A 64 30.70 -29.46 -21.03
CA ALA A 64 29.89 -30.56 -20.52
C ALA A 64 29.75 -30.50 -18.99
N PRO A 65 28.59 -30.85 -18.40
CA PRO A 65 28.40 -30.88 -16.96
C PRO A 65 29.09 -32.11 -16.33
N ILE A 66 29.82 -31.87 -15.25
CA ILE A 66 30.39 -32.90 -14.37
C ILE A 66 29.25 -33.50 -13.56
N ALA A 67 29.02 -34.79 -13.69
CA ALA A 67 28.04 -35.52 -12.89
C ALA A 67 28.57 -35.72 -11.46
N VAL A 68 27.81 -35.25 -10.49
CA VAL A 68 27.99 -35.54 -9.05
C VAL A 68 27.10 -36.72 -8.69
N PRO A 69 27.63 -37.81 -8.08
CA PRO A 69 26.82 -38.95 -7.66
C PRO A 69 25.91 -38.59 -6.50
N PRO A 70 24.71 -39.21 -6.39
CA PRO A 70 23.77 -38.95 -5.31
C PRO A 70 24.30 -39.47 -3.96
N PRO A 71 24.00 -38.82 -2.85
CA PRO A 71 24.38 -39.30 -1.52
C PRO A 71 23.55 -40.54 -1.15
N ASP A 72 24.24 -41.51 -0.56
CA ASP A 72 23.69 -42.75 -0.04
C ASP A 72 22.83 -42.46 1.21
N MET A 73 21.49 -42.65 1.09
CA MET A 73 20.50 -42.45 2.12
C MET A 73 20.03 -43.80 2.66
N THR A 74 20.91 -44.53 3.36
CA THR A 74 20.44 -45.62 4.22
C THR A 74 20.05 -45.10 5.61
N LEU A 75 18.77 -45.06 5.88
CA LEU A 75 18.23 -44.74 7.22
C LEU A 75 18.42 -45.96 8.15
N PRO A 76 18.96 -45.77 9.36
CA PRO A 76 18.99 -46.85 10.36
C PRO A 76 17.56 -47.15 10.88
N ALA A 77 17.29 -48.43 11.14
CA ALA A 77 16.02 -48.90 11.62
C ALA A 77 15.64 -48.31 13.00
N PRO A 78 14.36 -48.02 13.27
CA PRO A 78 13.93 -47.42 14.52
C PRO A 78 14.07 -48.42 15.68
N THR A 79 14.85 -48.05 16.70
CA THR A 79 14.88 -48.72 17.99
C THR A 79 13.68 -48.25 18.81
N ASN A 80 12.72 -49.16 19.04
CA ASN A 80 11.58 -48.95 19.92
C ASN A 80 12.03 -48.98 21.39
N SER A 81 12.33 -47.83 21.98
CA SER A 81 12.22 -47.57 23.43
C SER A 81 12.10 -46.09 23.66
N PRO A 82 11.06 -45.60 24.31
CA PRO A 82 10.96 -44.18 24.62
C PRO A 82 12.03 -43.83 25.68
N PRO A 83 12.73 -42.70 25.48
CA PRO A 83 13.68 -42.21 26.50
C PRO A 83 12.91 -41.80 27.77
N PRO A 84 13.53 -41.93 28.97
CA PRO A 84 12.87 -41.49 30.18
C PRO A 84 12.59 -40.00 30.15
N ILE A 85 11.35 -39.63 30.52
CA ILE A 85 10.92 -38.27 30.65
C ILE A 85 11.71 -37.61 31.78
N MET A 86 12.76 -36.88 31.47
CA MET A 86 13.39 -35.99 32.44
C MET A 86 12.47 -34.76 32.61
N VAL A 87 11.81 -34.70 33.78
CA VAL A 87 11.10 -33.50 34.19
C VAL A 87 12.19 -32.44 34.52
N ALA A 88 12.33 -31.46 33.64
CA ALA A 88 13.18 -30.33 33.90
C ALA A 88 12.70 -29.57 35.14
N PRO A 89 13.59 -29.12 36.03
CA PRO A 89 13.20 -28.29 37.16
C PRO A 89 12.50 -27.02 36.63
N PRO A 90 11.50 -26.48 37.36
CA PRO A 90 10.79 -25.29 36.91
C PRO A 90 11.79 -24.18 36.66
N LEU A 91 11.79 -23.63 35.44
CA LEU A 91 12.54 -22.44 35.06
C LEU A 91 12.07 -21.31 35.99
N VAL A 92 12.92 -20.93 36.98
CA VAL A 92 12.74 -19.68 37.70
C VAL A 92 13.06 -18.56 36.71
N VAL A 93 12.03 -18.02 36.03
CA VAL A 93 12.16 -16.82 35.22
C VAL A 93 12.41 -15.67 36.20
N PRO A 94 13.59 -15.01 36.19
CA PRO A 94 13.80 -13.83 37.02
C PRO A 94 12.69 -12.81 36.63
N ALA A 95 12.11 -12.15 37.65
CA ALA A 95 11.19 -11.06 37.41
C ALA A 95 11.86 -10.04 36.47
N PRO A 96 11.18 -9.61 35.36
CA PRO A 96 11.77 -8.63 34.47
C PRO A 96 12.14 -7.40 35.28
N LEU A 97 13.39 -6.96 35.20
CA LEU A 97 13.81 -5.66 35.69
C LEU A 97 12.96 -4.64 34.93
N ALA A 98 12.15 -3.87 35.63
CA ALA A 98 11.38 -2.78 35.05
C ALA A 98 12.34 -1.88 34.24
N ALA A 99 12.23 -1.90 32.93
CA ALA A 99 13.07 -1.07 32.08
C ALA A 99 12.80 0.40 32.46
N PRO A 100 13.82 1.25 32.57
CA PRO A 100 13.62 2.65 32.91
C PRO A 100 12.72 3.27 31.84
N GLN A 101 11.62 3.88 32.29
CA GLN A 101 10.61 4.47 31.40
C GLN A 101 11.26 5.59 30.61
N TYR A 102 11.44 5.35 29.30
CA TYR A 102 12.00 6.34 28.40
C TYR A 102 10.90 7.34 27.98
N VAL A 103 11.09 8.61 28.32
CA VAL A 103 10.17 9.71 27.97
C VAL A 103 10.82 10.60 26.92
N PRO A 104 10.59 10.35 25.62
CA PRO A 104 11.27 11.09 24.55
C PRO A 104 10.83 12.55 24.41
N LEU A 105 9.59 12.88 24.80
CA LEU A 105 8.99 14.22 24.67
C LEU A 105 8.55 14.73 26.05
N LYS A 106 9.41 15.50 26.70
CA LYS A 106 9.19 15.95 28.08
C LYS A 106 8.08 16.98 28.23
N GLY A 107 7.68 17.67 27.16
CA GLY A 107 6.67 18.73 27.18
C GLY A 107 5.22 18.24 27.12
N ILE A 108 5.01 16.94 26.96
CA ILE A 108 3.68 16.31 26.95
C ILE A 108 3.67 15.09 27.90
N PRO A 109 2.48 14.62 28.33
CA PRO A 109 2.40 13.49 29.27
C PRO A 109 3.11 12.25 28.77
N ALA A 110 3.84 11.56 29.66
CA ALA A 110 4.45 10.28 29.38
C ALA A 110 3.38 9.22 29.09
N VAL A 111 3.75 8.20 28.29
CA VAL A 111 2.93 7.01 28.05
C VAL A 111 3.70 5.78 28.54
N GLN A 112 2.96 4.79 28.99
CA GLN A 112 3.53 3.49 29.30
C GLN A 112 3.51 2.65 28.02
N LEU A 113 4.70 2.18 27.60
CA LEU A 113 4.84 1.22 26.51
C LEU A 113 4.71 -0.21 27.05
N ASP A 114 4.39 -1.14 26.16
CA ASP A 114 4.37 -2.56 26.50
C ASP A 114 5.80 -3.03 26.86
N GLU A 115 5.95 -3.63 28.04
CA GLU A 115 7.23 -4.15 28.54
C GLU A 115 7.77 -5.32 27.68
N ALA A 116 6.88 -6.05 27.00
CA ALA A 116 7.28 -7.11 26.07
C ALA A 116 8.11 -6.58 24.89
N ASN A 117 8.07 -5.27 24.67
CA ASN A 117 8.77 -4.64 23.57
C ASN A 117 10.23 -4.36 23.91
N ASN A 118 11.06 -5.28 23.56
CA ASN A 118 12.51 -5.15 23.64
C ASN A 118 13.16 -4.80 22.29
N GLY A 119 12.38 -4.27 21.35
CA GLY A 119 12.82 -3.98 19.98
C GLY A 119 13.83 -2.84 19.83
N VAL A 120 14.52 -2.45 20.91
CA VAL A 120 15.52 -1.38 20.89
C VAL A 120 16.81 -1.89 20.24
N GLY A 121 16.96 -1.65 18.93
CA GLY A 121 18.17 -1.91 18.17
C GLY A 121 19.27 -0.87 18.40
N ILE A 122 20.40 -1.02 17.70
CA ILE A 122 21.55 -0.12 17.78
C ILE A 122 21.16 1.29 17.32
N ALA A 123 20.37 1.41 16.24
CA ALA A 123 19.90 2.70 15.74
C ALA A 123 19.12 3.48 16.81
N GLN A 124 18.21 2.82 17.53
CA GLN A 124 17.43 3.45 18.58
C GLN A 124 18.31 3.87 19.77
N GLN A 125 19.23 3.00 20.21
CA GLN A 125 20.16 3.29 21.29
C GLN A 125 21.08 4.47 20.93
N THR A 126 21.60 4.46 19.71
CA THR A 126 22.48 5.54 19.21
C THR A 126 21.76 6.88 19.14
N ALA A 127 20.53 6.91 18.58
CA ALA A 127 19.74 8.14 18.51
C ALA A 127 19.46 8.70 19.93
N ARG A 128 19.07 7.85 20.87
CA ARG A 128 18.83 8.22 22.27
C ARG A 128 20.10 8.77 22.95
N ALA A 129 21.23 8.08 22.80
CA ALA A 129 22.51 8.48 23.40
C ALA A 129 23.02 9.81 22.82
N ARG A 130 22.76 10.09 21.56
CA ARG A 130 23.15 11.32 20.88
C ARG A 130 22.13 12.46 21.05
N GLY A 131 20.96 12.19 21.63
CA GLY A 131 19.88 13.18 21.76
C GLY A 131 19.33 13.66 20.43
N VAL A 132 19.40 12.85 19.37
CA VAL A 132 18.90 13.18 18.02
C VAL A 132 17.54 12.55 17.78
N GLN A 133 16.65 13.28 17.08
CA GLN A 133 15.28 12.85 16.80
C GLN A 133 14.74 13.55 15.56
N ALA A 134 14.24 12.81 14.59
CA ALA A 134 13.54 13.39 13.44
C ALA A 134 12.13 13.84 13.85
N ARG A 135 11.74 15.03 13.38
CA ARG A 135 10.43 15.65 13.53
C ARG A 135 9.99 16.16 12.17
N VAL A 136 9.40 15.27 11.40
CA VAL A 136 9.07 15.49 9.98
C VAL A 136 7.62 15.90 9.86
N ILE A 137 7.34 16.95 9.08
CA ILE A 137 5.99 17.32 8.64
C ILE A 137 5.86 17.11 7.15
N TRP A 138 4.79 16.42 6.72
CA TRP A 138 4.48 16.22 5.32
C TRP A 138 3.53 17.29 4.80
N VAL A 139 3.81 17.83 3.63
CA VAL A 139 2.98 18.80 2.91
C VAL A 139 2.52 18.14 1.60
N ASP A 140 1.33 17.51 1.64
CA ASP A 140 0.70 16.92 0.45
C ASP A 140 0.42 18.00 -0.60
N ALA A 141 0.77 17.72 -1.85
CA ALA A 141 0.68 18.69 -2.94
C ALA A 141 -0.75 19.12 -3.22
N THR A 142 -1.66 18.16 -3.33
CA THR A 142 -3.03 18.38 -3.78
C THR A 142 -3.92 18.91 -2.66
N ALA A 143 -3.72 18.43 -1.44
CA ALA A 143 -4.41 18.91 -0.26
C ALA A 143 -4.04 20.37 0.05
N ASN A 144 -2.76 20.73 -0.11
CA ASN A 144 -2.21 22.04 0.26
C ASN A 144 -2.02 23.01 -0.92
N LEU A 145 -2.52 22.73 -2.12
CA LEU A 145 -2.24 23.54 -3.31
C LEU A 145 -2.54 25.04 -3.10
N ASN A 146 -3.66 25.38 -2.43
CA ASN A 146 -4.01 26.76 -2.10
C ASN A 146 -3.18 27.36 -0.95
N ARG A 147 -2.46 26.54 -0.18
CA ARG A 147 -1.58 26.96 0.93
C ARG A 147 -0.13 27.14 0.49
N THR A 148 0.23 26.62 -0.70
CA THR A 148 1.57 26.68 -1.27
C THR A 148 1.62 27.47 -2.58
N ASN A 149 0.59 28.23 -2.92
CA ASN A 149 0.43 28.92 -4.20
C ASN A 149 0.94 30.38 -4.22
N SER A 150 1.66 30.81 -3.19
CA SER A 150 2.38 32.09 -3.18
C SER A 150 3.55 32.05 -2.20
N ALA A 151 4.55 32.90 -2.42
CA ALA A 151 5.73 33.01 -1.57
C ALA A 151 5.37 33.37 -0.12
N GLN A 152 4.41 34.28 0.08
CA GLN A 152 3.98 34.68 1.42
C GLN A 152 3.36 33.51 2.19
N LYS A 153 2.45 32.77 1.57
CA LYS A 153 1.82 31.58 2.22
C LYS A 153 2.83 30.51 2.60
N ILE A 154 3.83 30.30 1.76
CA ILE A 154 4.94 29.37 2.06
C ILE A 154 5.77 29.90 3.23
N ALA A 155 6.09 31.20 3.28
CA ALA A 155 6.82 31.80 4.39
C ALA A 155 6.05 31.66 5.71
N ASP A 156 4.73 31.94 5.71
CA ASP A 156 3.86 31.79 6.87
C ASP A 156 3.78 30.32 7.33
N MET A 157 3.63 29.38 6.40
CA MET A 157 3.65 27.94 6.65
C MET A 157 4.95 27.49 7.33
N VAL A 158 6.09 27.86 6.76
CA VAL A 158 7.42 27.49 7.28
C VAL A 158 7.65 28.08 8.67
N ALA A 159 7.22 29.33 8.90
CA ALA A 159 7.30 29.96 10.22
C ALA A 159 6.49 29.21 11.29
N LEU A 160 5.27 28.74 10.95
CA LEU A 160 4.44 27.93 11.84
C LEU A 160 5.08 26.55 12.11
N ILE A 161 5.60 25.89 11.08
CA ILE A 161 6.32 24.61 11.19
C ILE A 161 7.53 24.75 12.13
N LYS A 162 8.33 25.79 11.94
CA LYS A 162 9.48 26.10 12.81
C LYS A 162 9.05 26.34 14.24
N LYS A 163 8.02 27.16 14.45
CA LYS A 163 7.45 27.45 15.77
C LYS A 163 6.92 26.18 16.45
N GLY A 164 6.34 25.26 15.68
CA GLY A 164 5.88 23.95 16.16
C GLY A 164 7.00 22.99 16.56
N GLY A 165 8.29 23.35 16.36
CA GLY A 165 9.45 22.57 16.74
C GLY A 165 9.82 21.41 15.80
N PHE A 166 9.28 21.41 14.58
CA PHE A 166 9.71 20.50 13.51
C PHE A 166 11.12 20.85 13.02
N ASN A 167 11.81 19.87 12.45
CA ASN A 167 13.17 20.04 11.92
C ASN A 167 13.33 19.62 10.45
N THR A 168 12.32 18.98 9.87
CA THR A 168 12.33 18.52 8.49
C THR A 168 10.95 18.71 7.86
N ILE A 169 10.92 19.27 6.64
CA ILE A 169 9.74 19.36 5.80
C ILE A 169 9.87 18.34 4.67
N VAL A 170 8.86 17.55 4.43
CA VAL A 170 8.66 16.77 3.21
C VAL A 170 7.60 17.46 2.39
N MET A 171 7.91 17.83 1.16
CA MET A 171 6.95 18.47 0.25
C MET A 171 6.75 17.60 -0.97
N ASP A 172 5.49 17.24 -1.26
CA ASP A 172 5.15 16.59 -2.52
C ASP A 172 5.40 17.53 -3.69
N VAL A 173 6.23 17.10 -4.62
CA VAL A 173 6.56 17.84 -5.84
C VAL A 173 6.08 17.14 -7.11
N LYS A 174 5.81 15.84 -7.03
CA LYS A 174 5.17 15.02 -8.06
C LYS A 174 4.08 14.15 -7.43
N PRO A 175 2.84 14.65 -7.30
CA PRO A 175 1.73 13.88 -6.78
C PRO A 175 1.32 12.73 -7.72
N ILE A 176 0.41 11.87 -7.24
CA ILE A 176 -0.06 10.66 -7.95
C ILE A 176 -0.58 10.91 -9.36
N VAL A 177 -1.06 12.13 -9.66
CA VAL A 177 -1.55 12.48 -11.01
C VAL A 177 -0.44 12.50 -12.08
N GLY A 178 0.83 12.46 -11.67
CA GLY A 178 1.98 12.44 -12.58
C GLY A 178 2.41 13.82 -13.10
N TYR A 179 1.73 14.90 -12.68
CA TYR A 179 2.13 16.29 -12.93
C TYR A 179 3.09 16.77 -11.83
N THR A 180 3.77 17.89 -12.06
CA THR A 180 4.73 18.45 -11.10
C THR A 180 4.26 19.79 -10.55
N LEU A 181 4.69 20.17 -9.35
CA LEU A 181 4.47 21.49 -8.80
C LEU A 181 5.52 22.51 -9.29
N TYR A 182 6.65 22.04 -9.78
CA TYR A 182 7.76 22.85 -10.31
C TYR A 182 7.77 22.80 -11.85
N PRO A 183 8.44 23.74 -12.54
CA PRO A 183 8.66 23.65 -13.99
C PRO A 183 9.52 22.44 -14.34
N SER A 184 8.95 21.45 -15.01
CA SER A 184 9.62 20.21 -15.42
C SER A 184 9.72 20.10 -16.94
N LYS A 185 10.79 19.47 -17.42
CA LYS A 185 10.96 19.10 -18.85
C LYS A 185 10.24 17.78 -19.17
N TYR A 186 9.83 17.03 -18.16
CA TYR A 186 9.33 15.65 -18.29
C TYR A 186 7.84 15.52 -17.98
N ALA A 187 7.21 16.50 -17.33
CA ALA A 187 5.81 16.45 -16.99
C ALA A 187 5.16 17.85 -17.02
N PRO A 188 3.86 17.93 -17.32
CA PRO A 188 3.12 19.17 -17.17
C PRO A 188 3.09 19.65 -15.72
N LYS A 189 3.03 20.98 -15.54
CA LYS A 189 2.84 21.57 -14.23
C LYS A 189 1.38 21.47 -13.79
N LEU A 190 1.16 21.12 -12.53
CA LEU A 190 -0.17 21.10 -11.91
C LEU A 190 -0.57 22.53 -11.56
N THR A 191 -1.51 23.11 -12.33
CA THR A 191 -2.00 24.48 -12.11
C THR A 191 -3.39 24.53 -11.48
N THR A 192 -4.15 23.44 -11.55
CA THR A 192 -5.53 23.35 -11.01
C THR A 192 -5.77 21.99 -10.37
N TRP A 193 -6.58 21.95 -9.35
CA TRP A 193 -7.01 20.71 -8.68
C TRP A 193 -8.47 20.77 -8.27
N LEU A 194 -9.01 19.65 -7.82
CA LEU A 194 -10.38 19.52 -7.32
C LEU A 194 -10.72 20.63 -6.30
N ASN A 195 -12.01 20.96 -6.20
CA ASN A 195 -12.54 21.99 -5.29
C ASN A 195 -11.97 23.40 -5.53
N GLY A 196 -11.65 23.73 -6.78
CA GLY A 196 -11.21 25.06 -7.17
C GLY A 196 -9.81 25.45 -6.65
N LYS A 197 -8.99 24.49 -6.24
CA LYS A 197 -7.62 24.78 -5.84
C LYS A 197 -6.76 25.12 -7.06
N THR A 198 -5.92 26.16 -6.93
CA THR A 198 -5.09 26.67 -8.02
C THR A 198 -3.66 26.95 -7.61
N LEU A 199 -2.75 26.77 -8.56
CA LEU A 199 -1.33 27.17 -8.48
C LEU A 199 -1.03 28.03 -9.70
N PRO A 200 -0.51 29.29 -9.56
CA PRO A 200 -0.12 30.12 -10.69
C PRO A 200 0.91 29.42 -11.59
N ALA A 201 0.76 29.56 -12.90
CA ALA A 201 1.59 28.86 -13.86
C ALA A 201 3.07 29.28 -13.80
N ASP A 202 3.32 30.53 -13.46
CA ASP A 202 4.63 31.17 -13.35
C ASP A 202 5.27 31.07 -11.95
N PHE A 203 4.53 30.64 -10.93
CA PHE A 203 5.05 30.51 -9.56
C PHE A 203 5.65 29.13 -9.31
N ASP A 204 6.87 29.08 -8.80
CA ASP A 204 7.56 27.83 -8.41
C ASP A 204 7.52 27.63 -6.87
N PRO A 205 6.59 26.80 -6.36
CA PRO A 205 6.46 26.58 -4.93
C PRO A 205 7.62 25.76 -4.34
N LEU A 206 8.31 24.92 -5.13
CA LEU A 206 9.47 24.18 -4.64
C LEU A 206 10.65 25.11 -4.39
N ALA A 207 10.94 26.02 -5.33
CA ALA A 207 11.99 27.03 -5.14
C ALA A 207 11.73 27.90 -3.90
N ALA A 208 10.47 28.37 -3.74
CA ALA A 208 10.07 29.16 -2.57
C ALA A 208 10.18 28.37 -1.26
N MET A 209 9.77 27.09 -1.26
CA MET A 209 9.85 26.23 -0.07
C MET A 209 11.32 25.98 0.34
N VAL A 210 12.19 25.66 -0.62
CA VAL A 210 13.64 25.49 -0.36
C VAL A 210 14.23 26.72 0.27
N GLN A 211 13.96 27.90 -0.31
CA GLN A 211 14.46 29.18 0.22
C GLN A 211 13.99 29.41 1.67
N GLN A 212 12.71 29.25 1.94
CA GLN A 212 12.13 29.50 3.24
C GLN A 212 12.55 28.47 4.30
N ALA A 213 12.60 27.18 3.93
CA ALA A 213 13.05 26.12 4.84
C ALA A 213 14.50 26.39 5.30
N HIS A 214 15.42 26.64 4.37
CA HIS A 214 16.82 26.92 4.70
C HIS A 214 16.99 28.21 5.50
N ALA A 215 16.27 29.27 5.17
CA ALA A 215 16.29 30.53 5.94
C ALA A 215 15.85 30.35 7.39
N ASN A 216 15.05 29.31 7.67
CA ASN A 216 14.59 28.94 9.02
C ASN A 216 15.37 27.77 9.66
N GLY A 217 16.44 27.29 9.02
CA GLY A 217 17.26 26.17 9.50
C GLY A 217 16.50 24.83 9.55
N LEU A 218 15.59 24.62 8.59
CA LEU A 218 14.85 23.36 8.42
C LEU A 218 15.41 22.60 7.22
N GLN A 219 15.40 21.26 7.31
CA GLN A 219 15.64 20.40 6.16
C GLN A 219 14.42 20.41 5.22
N ILE A 220 14.66 20.34 3.92
CA ILE A 220 13.63 20.21 2.89
C ILE A 220 13.89 18.98 2.00
N VAL A 221 12.95 18.05 1.98
CA VAL A 221 13.00 16.80 1.22
C VAL A 221 11.86 16.80 0.21
N ALA A 222 12.19 16.61 -1.07
CA ALA A 222 11.20 16.56 -2.14
C ALA A 222 10.58 15.15 -2.25
N SER A 223 9.26 15.06 -2.09
CA SER A 223 8.52 13.80 -2.24
C SER A 223 8.05 13.60 -3.68
N MET A 224 8.21 12.40 -4.19
CA MET A 224 7.80 12.00 -5.53
C MET A 224 7.05 10.67 -5.52
N ASN A 225 5.84 10.66 -6.09
CA ASN A 225 5.12 9.43 -6.41
C ASN A 225 5.72 8.78 -7.65
N ILE A 226 6.25 7.55 -7.52
CA ILE A 226 7.12 6.97 -8.55
C ILE A 226 6.30 6.33 -9.68
N PHE A 227 5.65 5.19 -9.46
CA PHE A 227 4.94 4.44 -10.48
C PHE A 227 3.45 4.80 -10.56
N SER A 228 3.10 6.08 -10.36
CA SER A 228 1.77 6.63 -10.53
C SER A 228 1.79 7.83 -11.49
N GLU A 229 1.02 7.75 -12.57
CA GLU A 229 1.00 8.73 -13.66
C GLU A 229 -0.44 9.12 -14.05
N GLY A 230 -1.35 9.13 -13.09
CA GLY A 230 -2.73 9.54 -13.30
C GLY A 230 -3.59 9.39 -12.05
N HIS A 231 -4.78 9.97 -12.08
CA HIS A 231 -5.73 9.97 -10.97
C HIS A 231 -7.14 9.63 -11.47
N ARG A 232 -7.78 8.61 -10.90
CA ARG A 232 -9.07 8.06 -11.38
C ARG A 232 -10.22 9.05 -11.36
N ASP A 233 -10.30 9.92 -10.33
CA ASP A 233 -11.45 10.81 -10.16
C ASP A 233 -11.44 11.96 -11.18
N VAL A 234 -10.25 12.40 -11.59
CA VAL A 234 -10.10 13.45 -12.61
C VAL A 234 -9.84 12.88 -14.01
N LYS A 235 -9.52 11.58 -14.12
CA LYS A 235 -9.27 10.85 -15.37
C LYS A 235 -8.26 11.53 -16.31
N TYR A 236 -7.24 12.16 -15.74
CA TYR A 236 -6.11 12.69 -16.46
C TYR A 236 -4.77 12.39 -15.77
N GLY A 237 -3.70 12.63 -16.50
CA GLY A 237 -2.31 12.37 -16.15
C GLY A 237 -1.59 11.71 -17.32
N PRO A 238 -0.25 11.70 -17.32
CA PRO A 238 0.55 11.12 -18.42
C PRO A 238 0.18 9.67 -18.75
N GLY A 239 -0.17 8.84 -17.78
CA GLY A 239 -0.57 7.46 -18.02
C GLY A 239 -1.89 7.29 -18.75
N TYR A 240 -2.75 8.32 -18.84
CA TYR A 240 -3.95 8.31 -19.72
C TYR A 240 -3.62 8.69 -21.14
N THR A 241 -2.61 9.52 -21.37
CA THR A 241 -2.14 9.88 -22.72
C THR A 241 -1.11 8.89 -23.28
N HIS A 242 -0.55 8.05 -22.42
CA HIS A 242 0.40 6.98 -22.72
C HIS A 242 -0.14 5.64 -22.21
N PRO A 243 -1.18 5.07 -22.84
CA PRO A 243 -1.79 3.82 -22.37
C PRO A 243 -0.81 2.63 -22.40
N GLU A 244 0.22 2.69 -23.22
CA GLU A 244 1.31 1.70 -23.27
C GLU A 244 2.15 1.63 -21.98
N TRP A 245 2.13 2.66 -21.14
CA TRP A 245 2.82 2.66 -19.85
C TRP A 245 2.00 2.00 -18.74
N GLN A 246 0.69 1.85 -18.95
CA GLN A 246 -0.20 1.37 -17.91
C GLN A 246 0.13 -0.06 -17.49
N THR A 247 0.03 -0.30 -16.18
CA THR A 247 0.06 -1.65 -15.64
C THR A 247 -1.05 -2.51 -16.25
N THR A 248 -0.72 -3.73 -16.67
CA THR A 248 -1.67 -4.76 -17.10
C THR A 248 -2.02 -5.65 -15.92
N LEU A 249 -3.31 -5.73 -15.62
CA LEU A 249 -3.84 -6.57 -14.54
C LEU A 249 -4.23 -7.95 -15.07
N TYR A 250 -3.87 -9.00 -14.34
CA TYR A 250 -4.39 -10.34 -14.53
C TYR A 250 -5.61 -10.56 -13.63
N GLU A 251 -6.75 -10.94 -14.23
CA GLU A 251 -8.01 -11.02 -13.50
C GLU A 251 -8.84 -12.25 -13.87
N PRO A 252 -9.57 -12.87 -12.90
CA PRO A 252 -10.56 -13.88 -13.20
C PRO A 252 -11.81 -13.25 -13.81
N VAL A 253 -12.40 -13.94 -14.78
CA VAL A 253 -13.70 -13.64 -15.41
C VAL A 253 -14.71 -14.66 -14.91
N LEU A 254 -15.77 -14.17 -14.27
CA LEU A 254 -16.80 -14.99 -13.71
C LEU A 254 -18.01 -15.08 -14.67
N SER A 255 -18.50 -16.27 -14.86
CA SER A 255 -19.77 -16.53 -15.57
C SER A 255 -20.51 -17.68 -14.90
N VAL A 256 -21.80 -17.78 -15.18
CA VAL A 256 -22.63 -18.93 -14.81
C VAL A 256 -22.96 -19.73 -16.06
N MET A 257 -23.04 -21.02 -15.92
CA MET A 257 -23.46 -21.98 -16.93
C MET A 257 -24.64 -22.78 -16.42
N SER A 258 -25.68 -22.94 -17.24
CA SER A 258 -26.81 -23.83 -16.94
C SER A 258 -26.67 -25.12 -17.73
N ASN A 259 -27.21 -26.24 -17.15
CA ASN A 259 -27.36 -27.51 -17.84
C ASN A 259 -28.57 -27.51 -18.79
N ALA A 260 -29.34 -26.43 -18.89
CA ALA A 260 -30.46 -26.33 -19.82
C ALA A 260 -29.97 -26.41 -21.28
N PRO A 261 -30.69 -27.09 -22.17
CA PRO A 261 -30.29 -27.26 -23.57
C PRO A 261 -30.09 -25.91 -24.27
N GLY A 262 -28.96 -25.74 -24.94
CA GLY A 262 -28.59 -24.52 -25.69
C GLY A 262 -28.18 -23.34 -24.84
N ALA A 263 -27.94 -23.54 -23.53
CA ALA A 263 -27.38 -22.50 -22.68
C ALA A 263 -25.92 -22.22 -23.06
N ALA A 264 -25.58 -20.93 -23.16
CA ALA A 264 -24.20 -20.45 -23.21
C ALA A 264 -23.85 -19.82 -21.86
N PRO A 265 -22.55 -19.80 -21.46
CA PRO A 265 -22.11 -19.08 -20.26
C PRO A 265 -22.57 -17.61 -20.28
N TYR A 266 -23.04 -17.13 -19.13
CA TYR A 266 -23.45 -15.72 -18.97
C TYR A 266 -22.61 -15.01 -17.90
N ALA A 267 -22.24 -13.79 -18.18
CA ALA A 267 -21.34 -13.01 -17.31
C ALA A 267 -21.96 -12.73 -15.93
N LEU A 268 -21.21 -13.04 -14.88
CA LEU A 268 -21.57 -12.82 -13.49
C LEU A 268 -20.80 -11.62 -12.94
N SER A 269 -21.48 -10.78 -12.14
CA SER A 269 -20.78 -9.76 -11.36
C SER A 269 -19.81 -10.43 -10.40
N ASP A 270 -18.65 -9.83 -10.24
CA ASP A 270 -17.63 -10.24 -9.27
C ASP A 270 -17.91 -9.77 -7.83
N ARG A 271 -19.11 -9.25 -7.58
CA ARG A 271 -19.49 -8.56 -6.34
C ARG A 271 -20.68 -9.27 -5.69
N ALA A 272 -20.41 -10.14 -4.73
CA ALA A 272 -21.46 -10.74 -3.92
C ALA A 272 -22.19 -9.69 -3.09
N ASN A 273 -23.52 -9.84 -2.96
CA ASN A 273 -24.41 -8.99 -2.15
C ASN A 273 -24.40 -7.49 -2.54
N LEU A 274 -23.92 -7.17 -3.75
CA LEU A 274 -23.88 -5.82 -4.30
C LEU A 274 -24.49 -5.79 -5.71
N PRO A 275 -25.07 -4.67 -6.14
CA PRO A 275 -25.49 -4.51 -7.53
C PRO A 275 -24.31 -4.72 -8.49
N PRO A 276 -24.54 -5.29 -9.70
CA PRO A 276 -23.51 -5.38 -10.73
C PRO A 276 -23.04 -4.00 -11.14
N ARG A 277 -21.80 -3.92 -11.68
CA ARG A 277 -21.25 -2.64 -12.17
C ARG A 277 -21.91 -2.19 -13.47
N THR A 278 -22.40 -3.15 -14.24
CA THR A 278 -23.18 -2.89 -15.46
C THR A 278 -24.51 -3.63 -15.38
N PRO A 279 -25.59 -3.11 -16.00
CA PRO A 279 -26.89 -3.76 -16.01
C PRO A 279 -26.90 -5.12 -16.70
N ASP A 280 -25.91 -5.38 -17.58
CA ASP A 280 -25.83 -6.60 -18.38
C ASP A 280 -25.22 -7.79 -17.64
N LEU A 281 -24.76 -7.60 -16.39
CA LEU A 281 -24.20 -8.66 -15.55
C LEU A 281 -25.28 -9.24 -14.62
N LEU A 282 -25.20 -10.54 -14.36
CA LEU A 282 -25.95 -11.15 -13.26
C LEU A 282 -25.38 -10.70 -11.92
N ALA A 283 -26.25 -10.30 -10.99
CA ALA A 283 -25.88 -10.12 -9.58
C ALA A 283 -26.00 -11.43 -8.84
N VAL A 284 -25.12 -11.70 -7.87
CA VAL A 284 -25.21 -12.82 -6.97
C VAL A 284 -25.40 -12.33 -5.53
N TYR A 285 -26.35 -12.94 -4.80
CA TYR A 285 -26.61 -12.65 -3.41
C TYR A 285 -26.53 -13.91 -2.57
N THR A 286 -25.82 -13.86 -1.47
CA THR A 286 -25.66 -14.95 -0.49
C THR A 286 -26.42 -14.67 0.81
N GLU A 287 -26.93 -13.45 0.96
CA GLU A 287 -27.62 -12.98 2.16
C GLU A 287 -28.97 -12.37 1.80
N SER A 288 -30.02 -12.86 2.42
CA SER A 288 -31.41 -12.41 2.17
C SER A 288 -31.60 -10.90 2.46
N GLY A 289 -30.97 -10.38 3.51
CA GLY A 289 -31.07 -8.97 3.88
C GLY A 289 -30.50 -8.00 2.83
N ASN A 290 -29.59 -8.48 1.97
CA ASN A 290 -28.98 -7.71 0.90
C ASN A 290 -29.65 -7.92 -0.46
N LEU A 291 -30.52 -8.94 -0.60
CA LEU A 291 -31.19 -9.27 -1.84
C LEU A 291 -32.07 -8.12 -2.32
N LYS A 292 -31.74 -7.54 -3.48
CA LYS A 292 -32.45 -6.43 -4.10
C LYS A 292 -32.71 -6.74 -5.57
N ALA A 293 -33.96 -6.59 -5.99
CA ALA A 293 -34.36 -6.68 -7.39
C ALA A 293 -35.20 -5.49 -7.79
N GLN A 294 -34.97 -4.97 -8.99
CA GLN A 294 -35.80 -3.92 -9.57
C GLN A 294 -37.03 -4.58 -10.25
N PRO A 295 -38.16 -3.86 -10.36
CA PRO A 295 -39.30 -4.32 -11.16
C PRO A 295 -38.83 -4.72 -12.57
N GLY A 296 -39.29 -5.90 -13.03
CA GLY A 296 -38.90 -6.47 -14.34
C GLY A 296 -37.57 -7.25 -14.34
N ALA A 297 -36.79 -7.21 -13.27
CA ALA A 297 -35.67 -8.15 -13.09
C ALA A 297 -36.20 -9.55 -12.76
N ILE A 298 -35.43 -10.57 -13.11
CA ILE A 298 -35.69 -11.97 -12.72
C ILE A 298 -34.78 -12.32 -11.55
N VAL A 299 -35.35 -12.98 -10.57
CA VAL A 299 -34.66 -13.56 -9.41
C VAL A 299 -34.75 -15.07 -9.49
N VAL A 300 -33.62 -15.74 -9.46
CA VAL A 300 -33.49 -17.20 -9.41
C VAL A 300 -32.86 -17.57 -8.08
N LEU A 301 -33.52 -18.43 -7.31
CA LEU A 301 -33.02 -18.95 -6.04
C LEU A 301 -32.35 -20.30 -6.26
N LEU A 302 -31.14 -20.46 -5.80
CA LEU A 302 -30.33 -21.68 -5.86
C LEU A 302 -30.16 -22.26 -4.46
N ASN A 303 -30.31 -23.57 -4.32
CA ASN A 303 -29.96 -24.28 -3.08
C ASN A 303 -28.42 -24.49 -2.97
N ALA A 304 -27.98 -25.13 -1.90
CA ALA A 304 -26.58 -25.45 -1.65
C ALA A 304 -25.93 -26.32 -2.75
N ASP A 305 -26.73 -27.11 -3.50
CA ASP A 305 -26.26 -27.93 -4.61
C ASP A 305 -26.29 -27.16 -5.96
N GLU A 306 -26.42 -25.85 -5.94
CA GLU A 306 -26.50 -24.99 -7.15
C GLU A 306 -27.70 -25.31 -8.06
N ARG A 307 -28.77 -25.94 -7.50
CA ARG A 307 -30.00 -26.25 -8.22
C ARG A 307 -31.03 -25.14 -8.06
N VAL A 308 -31.68 -24.76 -9.13
CA VAL A 308 -32.77 -23.76 -9.13
C VAL A 308 -33.97 -24.32 -8.36
N VAL A 309 -34.35 -23.68 -7.26
CA VAL A 309 -35.52 -24.02 -6.45
C VAL A 309 -36.69 -23.05 -6.67
N ALA A 310 -36.42 -21.81 -7.14
CA ALA A 310 -37.45 -20.85 -7.52
C ALA A 310 -36.96 -19.90 -8.60
N GLN A 311 -37.86 -19.44 -9.46
CA GLN A 311 -37.66 -18.35 -10.41
C GLN A 311 -38.84 -17.40 -10.29
N VAL A 312 -38.60 -16.13 -10.01
CA VAL A 312 -39.65 -15.12 -9.73
C VAL A 312 -39.34 -13.79 -10.40
N ASP A 313 -40.37 -13.02 -10.68
CA ASP A 313 -40.21 -11.62 -11.08
C ASP A 313 -39.81 -10.77 -9.87
N GLY A 314 -38.92 -9.80 -10.06
CA GLY A 314 -38.41 -8.94 -9.00
C GLY A 314 -39.52 -8.11 -8.29
N ALA A 315 -40.62 -7.80 -8.96
CA ALA A 315 -41.76 -7.15 -8.35
C ALA A 315 -42.53 -8.06 -7.37
N ALA A 316 -42.50 -9.38 -7.61
CA ALA A 316 -43.12 -10.38 -6.75
C ALA A 316 -42.26 -10.80 -5.55
N LEU A 317 -40.97 -10.41 -5.52
CA LEU A 317 -40.01 -10.86 -4.49
C LEU A 317 -40.47 -10.54 -3.07
N ALA A 318 -40.96 -9.31 -2.85
CA ALA A 318 -41.45 -8.88 -1.53
C ALA A 318 -42.74 -9.63 -1.10
N ALA A 319 -43.58 -9.99 -2.07
CA ALA A 319 -44.87 -10.67 -1.82
C ALA A 319 -44.69 -12.12 -1.42
N ILE A 320 -43.64 -12.80 -1.87
CA ILE A 320 -43.36 -14.20 -1.60
C ILE A 320 -42.41 -14.45 -0.44
N SER A 321 -41.97 -13.36 0.25
CA SER A 321 -40.95 -13.47 1.32
C SER A 321 -39.75 -14.31 0.91
N ALA A 322 -39.29 -14.12 -0.34
CA ALA A 322 -38.22 -14.95 -0.91
C ALA A 322 -36.91 -14.64 -0.18
N ASN A 323 -36.39 -15.71 0.44
CA ASN A 323 -35.09 -15.67 1.11
C ASN A 323 -34.08 -16.47 0.30
N VAL A 324 -32.84 -16.09 0.38
CA VAL A 324 -31.74 -16.91 -0.12
C VAL A 324 -31.76 -18.24 0.65
N PRO A 325 -31.81 -19.39 -0.04
CA PRO A 325 -31.80 -20.68 0.63
C PRO A 325 -30.57 -20.90 1.50
N PRO A 326 -30.64 -21.58 2.63
CA PRO A 326 -29.49 -21.87 3.47
C PRO A 326 -28.37 -22.55 2.68
N GLY A 327 -27.17 -21.98 2.73
CA GLY A 327 -26.01 -22.46 1.96
C GLY A 327 -26.08 -22.23 0.44
N GLY A 328 -27.16 -21.60 -0.05
CA GLY A 328 -27.40 -21.32 -1.46
C GLY A 328 -27.13 -19.87 -1.83
N SER A 329 -27.76 -19.44 -2.92
CA SER A 329 -27.62 -18.07 -3.44
C SER A 329 -28.86 -17.63 -4.22
N ALA A 330 -28.93 -16.33 -4.54
CA ALA A 330 -29.87 -15.79 -5.50
C ALA A 330 -29.12 -15.14 -6.65
N LEU A 331 -29.51 -15.43 -7.89
CA LEU A 331 -29.07 -14.71 -9.09
C LEU A 331 -30.15 -13.71 -9.48
N VAL A 332 -29.74 -12.47 -9.77
CA VAL A 332 -30.65 -11.38 -10.16
C VAL A 332 -30.16 -10.78 -11.46
N GLY A 333 -31.05 -10.66 -12.45
CA GLY A 333 -30.75 -10.04 -13.73
C GLY A 333 -31.93 -9.28 -14.31
N GLY A 334 -31.66 -8.12 -14.89
CA GLY A 334 -32.60 -7.35 -15.72
C GLY A 334 -32.21 -7.41 -17.19
N GLY A 335 -33.08 -6.97 -18.10
CA GLY A 335 -32.80 -6.96 -19.53
C GLY A 335 -32.30 -8.31 -20.05
N GLN A 336 -31.18 -8.31 -20.79
CA GLN A 336 -30.59 -9.55 -21.35
C GLN A 336 -30.22 -10.59 -20.30
N ALA A 337 -29.72 -10.16 -19.13
CA ALA A 337 -29.43 -11.05 -18.01
C ALA A 337 -30.72 -11.69 -17.47
N GLY A 338 -31.79 -10.93 -17.35
CA GLY A 338 -33.11 -11.46 -16.98
C GLY A 338 -33.67 -12.45 -18.00
N ASP A 339 -33.49 -12.16 -19.31
CA ASP A 339 -33.93 -13.06 -20.40
C ASP A 339 -33.15 -14.38 -20.38
N TRP A 340 -31.84 -14.30 -20.11
CA TRP A 340 -31.01 -15.50 -19.93
C TRP A 340 -31.52 -16.34 -18.75
N LEU A 341 -31.82 -15.72 -17.60
CA LEU A 341 -32.34 -16.42 -16.41
C LEU A 341 -33.68 -17.07 -16.72
N ARG A 342 -34.64 -16.36 -17.35
CA ARG A 342 -35.94 -16.92 -17.74
C ARG A 342 -35.79 -18.16 -18.60
N ARG A 343 -34.90 -18.09 -19.59
CA ARG A 343 -34.75 -19.15 -20.59
C ARG A 343 -33.94 -20.34 -20.08
N PHE A 344 -32.85 -20.09 -19.35
CA PHE A 344 -31.83 -21.10 -19.06
C PHE A 344 -31.71 -21.48 -17.59
N ALA A 345 -32.44 -20.84 -16.68
CA ALA A 345 -32.47 -21.19 -15.26
C ALA A 345 -33.89 -21.52 -14.76
N PRO A 346 -34.64 -22.43 -15.44
CA PRO A 346 -35.93 -22.89 -14.94
C PRO A 346 -35.77 -23.68 -13.64
N VAL A 347 -36.84 -23.79 -12.86
CA VAL A 347 -36.86 -24.60 -11.64
C VAL A 347 -36.39 -26.04 -11.95
N GLY A 348 -35.44 -26.55 -11.15
CA GLY A 348 -34.80 -27.85 -11.33
C GLY A 348 -33.52 -27.83 -12.17
N ALA A 349 -33.22 -26.75 -12.90
CA ALA A 349 -31.95 -26.65 -13.63
C ALA A 349 -30.76 -26.59 -12.66
N GLN A 350 -29.60 -27.10 -13.10
CA GLN A 350 -28.31 -26.95 -12.43
C GLN A 350 -27.60 -25.72 -13.00
N VAL A 351 -27.17 -24.77 -12.16
CA VAL A 351 -26.45 -23.56 -12.56
C VAL A 351 -25.13 -23.49 -11.85
N SER A 352 -24.04 -23.71 -12.56
CA SER A 352 -22.69 -23.78 -12.01
C SER A 352 -21.87 -22.55 -12.42
N MET A 353 -20.92 -22.14 -11.53
CA MET A 353 -20.01 -21.06 -11.83
C MET A 353 -18.82 -21.53 -12.68
N LEU A 354 -18.47 -20.71 -13.68
CA LEU A 354 -17.24 -20.83 -14.46
C LEU A 354 -16.29 -19.69 -14.14
N THR A 355 -15.01 -20.01 -14.00
CA THR A 355 -13.93 -19.03 -13.84
C THR A 355 -12.97 -19.16 -15.00
N ASN A 356 -12.83 -18.10 -15.79
CA ASN A 356 -11.78 -17.91 -16.77
C ASN A 356 -10.87 -16.76 -16.32
N SER A 357 -9.91 -16.35 -17.12
CA SER A 357 -9.05 -15.21 -16.82
C SER A 357 -8.83 -14.30 -18.01
N THR A 358 -8.44 -13.06 -17.74
CA THR A 358 -8.18 -12.05 -18.75
C THR A 358 -7.07 -11.09 -18.30
N PHE A 359 -6.57 -10.33 -19.27
CA PHE A 359 -5.62 -9.24 -19.04
C PHE A 359 -6.27 -7.91 -19.40
N VAL A 360 -6.25 -6.95 -18.49
CA VAL A 360 -6.87 -5.64 -18.71
C VAL A 360 -5.94 -4.52 -18.26
N PRO A 361 -5.93 -3.35 -18.93
CA PRO A 361 -5.20 -2.20 -18.45
C PRO A 361 -5.82 -1.68 -17.15
N ILE A 362 -5.02 -1.13 -16.27
CA ILE A 362 -5.47 -0.65 -14.96
C ILE A 362 -6.53 0.45 -15.08
N SER A 363 -6.53 1.25 -16.15
CA SER A 363 -7.56 2.27 -16.42
C SER A 363 -8.97 1.68 -16.60
N ALA A 364 -9.08 0.40 -16.97
CA ALA A 364 -10.35 -0.32 -17.02
C ALA A 364 -10.86 -0.74 -15.62
N ARG A 365 -10.08 -0.50 -14.58
CA ARG A 365 -10.37 -0.84 -13.17
C ARG A 365 -10.19 0.36 -12.25
N PRO A 366 -10.90 1.47 -12.48
CA PRO A 366 -10.70 2.69 -11.70
C PRO A 366 -11.02 2.53 -10.21
N GLU A 367 -11.82 1.52 -9.85
CA GLU A 367 -12.17 1.22 -8.46
C GLU A 367 -11.06 0.52 -7.66
N GLN A 368 -10.07 -0.06 -8.33
CA GLN A 368 -9.00 -0.79 -7.65
C GLN A 368 -8.14 0.13 -6.77
N GLN A 369 -7.81 1.30 -7.29
CA GLN A 369 -7.08 2.31 -6.53
C GLN A 369 -7.24 3.70 -7.16
N VAL A 370 -6.98 4.74 -6.37
CA VAL A 370 -7.04 6.13 -6.83
C VAL A 370 -5.97 6.46 -7.86
N PRO A 371 -4.67 6.08 -7.67
CA PRO A 371 -3.63 6.34 -8.66
C PRO A 371 -3.74 5.42 -9.87
N LEU A 372 -3.49 5.98 -11.07
CA LEU A 372 -3.24 5.20 -12.27
C LEU A 372 -1.79 4.72 -12.25
N MET A 373 -1.59 3.46 -11.88
CA MET A 373 -0.26 2.86 -11.81
C MET A 373 0.27 2.53 -13.20
N VAL A 374 1.55 2.76 -13.39
CA VAL A 374 2.30 2.38 -14.60
C VAL A 374 3.21 1.19 -14.33
N ASN A 375 3.64 0.51 -15.40
CA ASN A 375 4.43 -0.72 -15.29
C ASN A 375 5.85 -0.45 -14.78
N PRO A 376 6.24 -0.95 -13.60
CA PRO A 376 7.60 -0.82 -13.09
C PRO A 376 8.67 -1.52 -13.92
N ASN A 377 8.29 -2.47 -14.80
CA ASN A 377 9.22 -3.20 -15.67
C ASN A 377 9.48 -2.46 -16.99
N ASP A 378 8.72 -1.40 -17.31
CA ASP A 378 8.92 -0.64 -18.54
C ASP A 378 10.15 0.28 -18.41
N PRO A 379 11.21 0.08 -19.21
CA PRO A 379 12.42 0.90 -19.17
C PRO A 379 12.17 2.36 -19.56
N VAL A 380 11.15 2.66 -20.38
CA VAL A 380 10.78 4.04 -20.72
C VAL A 380 10.24 4.75 -19.49
N VAL A 381 9.34 4.10 -18.75
CA VAL A 381 8.79 4.58 -17.48
C VAL A 381 9.90 4.79 -16.46
N GLN A 382 10.76 3.80 -16.26
CA GLN A 382 11.89 3.87 -15.32
C GLN A 382 12.82 5.06 -15.63
N THR A 383 13.21 5.19 -16.90
CA THR A 383 14.13 6.25 -17.36
C THR A 383 13.51 7.64 -17.19
N ARG A 384 12.23 7.79 -17.54
CA ARG A 384 11.50 9.06 -17.39
C ARG A 384 11.49 9.50 -15.92
N ILE A 385 11.13 8.61 -15.02
CA ILE A 385 11.04 8.94 -13.59
C ILE A 385 12.44 9.25 -13.01
N LEU A 386 13.47 8.47 -13.36
CA LEU A 386 14.86 8.77 -12.97
C LEU A 386 15.31 10.15 -13.47
N SER A 387 14.90 10.54 -14.68
CA SER A 387 15.19 11.87 -15.23
C SER A 387 14.54 12.99 -14.42
N MET A 388 13.31 12.79 -13.92
CA MET A 388 12.62 13.74 -13.03
C MET A 388 13.31 13.83 -11.67
N VAL A 389 13.76 12.70 -11.10
CA VAL A 389 14.56 12.69 -9.86
C VAL A 389 15.84 13.51 -10.05
N ALA A 390 16.56 13.26 -11.14
CA ALA A 390 17.78 14.01 -11.47
C ALA A 390 17.51 15.50 -11.69
N GLU A 391 16.38 15.84 -12.31
CA GLU A 391 15.96 17.24 -12.54
C GLU A 391 15.76 17.98 -11.21
N VAL A 392 15.04 17.39 -10.26
CA VAL A 392 14.82 17.99 -8.93
C VAL A 392 16.15 18.20 -8.20
N VAL A 393 17.02 17.19 -8.14
CA VAL A 393 18.27 17.26 -7.38
C VAL A 393 19.28 18.24 -8.01
N ARG A 394 19.28 18.39 -9.36
CA ARG A 394 20.11 19.38 -10.05
C ARG A 394 19.57 20.80 -9.93
N GLY A 395 18.25 20.94 -10.08
CA GLY A 395 17.60 22.25 -10.18
C GLY A 395 17.38 22.95 -8.85
N TYR A 396 17.28 22.19 -7.76
CA TYR A 396 16.92 22.72 -6.45
C TYR A 396 17.89 22.27 -5.37
N ALA A 397 18.14 23.14 -4.40
CA ALA A 397 18.99 22.83 -3.25
C ALA A 397 18.22 22.02 -2.19
N VAL A 398 17.48 20.99 -2.60
CA VAL A 398 16.83 20.10 -1.63
C VAL A 398 17.86 19.29 -0.84
N ASP A 399 17.59 19.01 0.43
CA ASP A 399 18.46 18.21 1.29
C ASP A 399 18.32 16.71 1.01
N GLY A 400 17.26 16.31 0.30
CA GLY A 400 17.03 14.95 -0.11
C GLY A 400 15.78 14.78 -0.97
N VAL A 401 15.56 13.52 -1.36
CA VAL A 401 14.35 13.07 -2.02
C VAL A 401 13.74 11.92 -1.21
N ILE A 402 12.41 11.82 -1.22
CA ILE A 402 11.68 10.70 -0.66
C ILE A 402 10.73 10.12 -1.70
N PHE A 403 10.75 8.81 -1.86
CA PHE A 403 9.85 8.10 -2.75
C PHE A 403 8.64 7.61 -1.96
N ASP A 404 7.46 8.00 -2.40
CA ASP A 404 6.21 7.67 -1.75
C ASP A 404 5.82 6.19 -1.98
N ASP A 405 4.76 5.73 -1.33
CA ASP A 405 4.29 4.34 -1.30
C ASP A 405 3.89 3.79 -2.69
N ARG A 406 3.94 4.59 -3.74
CA ARG A 406 3.74 4.16 -5.13
C ARG A 406 5.03 3.63 -5.81
N MET A 407 6.13 3.50 -5.07
CA MET A 407 7.31 2.76 -5.49
C MET A 407 7.07 1.25 -5.33
N ARG A 408 6.06 0.73 -6.03
CA ARG A 408 5.58 -0.65 -5.97
C ARG A 408 4.69 -0.99 -7.16
N TYR A 409 4.31 -2.24 -7.29
CA TYR A 409 3.27 -2.67 -8.23
C TYR A 409 1.87 -2.31 -7.75
N ALA A 410 0.92 -2.34 -8.68
CA ALA A 410 -0.49 -2.03 -8.39
C ALA A 410 -1.14 -3.03 -7.42
N GLY A 411 -0.72 -4.29 -7.45
CA GLY A 411 -1.26 -5.35 -6.62
C GLY A 411 -0.60 -6.69 -6.91
N ALA A 412 -1.09 -7.76 -6.29
CA ALA A 412 -0.60 -9.13 -6.53
C ALA A 412 -0.82 -9.56 -7.99
N ASN A 413 -1.88 -9.05 -8.62
CA ASN A 413 -2.29 -9.32 -10.00
C ASN A 413 -1.63 -8.39 -11.04
N ALA A 414 -0.50 -7.78 -10.73
CA ALA A 414 0.23 -6.83 -11.58
C ALA A 414 1.76 -7.08 -11.51
N ASP A 415 2.52 -6.81 -12.57
CA ASP A 415 2.12 -6.48 -13.92
C ASP A 415 2.19 -7.73 -14.81
N PHE A 416 1.19 -7.91 -15.68
CA PHE A 416 1.10 -9.07 -16.56
C PHE A 416 1.17 -8.70 -18.05
N SER A 417 1.86 -7.60 -18.39
CA SER A 417 2.11 -7.19 -19.77
C SER A 417 3.12 -8.10 -20.49
N PRO A 418 3.16 -8.07 -21.83
CA PRO A 418 4.14 -8.83 -22.61
C PRO A 418 5.60 -8.51 -22.28
N ILE A 419 5.92 -7.25 -21.95
CA ILE A 419 7.28 -6.84 -21.56
C ILE A 419 7.69 -7.49 -20.24
N THR A 420 6.77 -7.54 -19.27
CA THR A 420 7.02 -8.19 -17.98
C THR A 420 7.16 -9.70 -18.14
N HIS A 421 6.36 -10.34 -19.00
CA HIS A 421 6.49 -11.76 -19.33
C HIS A 421 7.89 -12.09 -19.87
N ALA A 422 8.32 -11.37 -20.91
CA ALA A 422 9.64 -11.59 -21.51
C ALA A 422 10.79 -11.40 -20.50
N GLN A 423 10.71 -10.38 -19.64
CA GLN A 423 11.72 -10.16 -18.60
C GLN A 423 11.69 -11.23 -17.53
N PHE A 424 10.52 -11.76 -17.19
CA PHE A 424 10.38 -12.85 -16.22
C PHE A 424 10.94 -14.17 -16.78
N GLU A 425 10.68 -14.52 -18.03
CA GLU A 425 11.30 -15.68 -18.69
C GLU A 425 12.84 -15.57 -18.72
N ALA A 426 13.35 -14.39 -19.02
CA ALA A 426 14.80 -14.15 -18.96
C ALA A 426 15.36 -14.30 -17.53
N PHE A 427 14.59 -13.91 -16.50
CA PHE A 427 14.98 -14.04 -15.10
C PHE A 427 15.02 -15.50 -14.63
N VAL A 428 14.03 -16.32 -14.99
CA VAL A 428 13.98 -17.74 -14.61
C VAL A 428 14.79 -18.64 -15.54
N GLY A 429 15.18 -18.17 -16.73
CA GLY A 429 16.02 -18.87 -17.68
C GLY A 429 15.32 -19.96 -18.50
N HIS A 430 13.99 -19.98 -18.53
CA HIS A 430 13.19 -20.92 -19.31
C HIS A 430 11.83 -20.33 -19.71
N PRO A 431 11.17 -20.85 -20.75
CA PRO A 431 9.81 -20.46 -21.10
C PRO A 431 8.81 -20.70 -19.97
N VAL A 432 7.84 -19.79 -19.82
CA VAL A 432 6.80 -19.81 -18.77
C VAL A 432 5.43 -19.88 -19.40
N ARG A 433 4.59 -20.84 -18.99
CA ARG A 433 3.17 -20.83 -19.35
C ARG A 433 2.49 -19.68 -18.61
N TRP A 434 2.28 -18.60 -19.33
CA TRP A 434 1.79 -17.35 -18.80
C TRP A 434 0.26 -17.27 -18.79
N PRO A 435 -0.42 -17.03 -17.66
CA PRO A 435 0.10 -16.78 -16.30
C PRO A 435 0.17 -18.02 -15.40
N ASP A 436 -0.19 -19.22 -15.87
CA ASP A 436 -0.47 -20.41 -15.06
C ASP A 436 0.72 -20.89 -14.23
N ASP A 437 1.93 -20.77 -14.76
CA ASP A 437 3.14 -21.13 -14.01
C ASP A 437 3.49 -20.10 -12.93
N VAL A 438 2.89 -18.90 -12.97
CA VAL A 438 3.01 -17.89 -11.92
C VAL A 438 1.94 -18.14 -10.86
N PHE A 439 0.67 -17.99 -11.19
CA PHE A 439 -0.47 -18.38 -10.35
C PHE A 439 -1.77 -18.40 -11.15
N SER A 440 -2.77 -19.07 -10.60
CA SER A 440 -4.15 -19.03 -11.07
C SER A 440 -5.09 -18.55 -9.97
N TYR A 441 -6.34 -18.27 -10.33
CA TYR A 441 -7.38 -17.94 -9.37
C TYR A 441 -8.30 -19.13 -9.12
N GLN A 442 -8.58 -19.38 -7.85
CA GLN A 442 -9.74 -20.13 -7.39
C GLN A 442 -10.77 -19.14 -6.83
N VAL A 443 -12.00 -19.21 -7.34
CA VAL A 443 -13.10 -18.38 -6.85
C VAL A 443 -14.15 -19.31 -6.24
N ALA A 444 -14.46 -19.06 -4.97
CA ALA A 444 -15.45 -19.86 -4.24
C ALA A 444 -16.86 -19.32 -4.53
N TYR A 445 -17.72 -20.14 -5.11
CA TYR A 445 -19.14 -19.83 -5.26
C TYR A 445 -19.93 -20.36 -4.04
N PRO A 446 -20.93 -19.63 -3.54
CA PRO A 446 -21.49 -18.37 -4.05
C PRO A 446 -20.88 -17.10 -3.44
N SER A 447 -19.94 -17.21 -2.51
CA SER A 447 -19.37 -16.06 -1.81
C SER A 447 -18.48 -15.15 -2.69
N LEU A 448 -18.05 -15.66 -3.85
CA LEU A 448 -17.09 -15.02 -4.77
C LEU A 448 -15.74 -14.70 -4.13
N ALA A 449 -15.42 -15.34 -2.99
CA ALA A 449 -14.12 -15.21 -2.36
C ALA A 449 -13.02 -15.75 -3.28
N LYS A 450 -11.99 -14.92 -3.53
CA LYS A 450 -10.89 -15.21 -4.44
C LYS A 450 -9.68 -15.68 -3.66
N ARG A 451 -9.06 -16.74 -4.13
CA ARG A 451 -7.80 -17.27 -3.62
C ARG A 451 -6.79 -17.40 -4.75
N ILE A 452 -5.57 -16.96 -4.51
CA ILE A 452 -4.43 -17.24 -5.40
C ILE A 452 -3.99 -18.69 -5.14
N LEU A 453 -3.87 -19.46 -6.23
CA LEU A 453 -3.25 -20.77 -6.27
C LEU A 453 -1.85 -20.58 -6.88
N PRO A 454 -0.76 -20.66 -6.08
CA PRO A 454 0.59 -20.51 -6.58
C PRO A 454 0.92 -21.54 -7.66
N GLY A 455 1.51 -21.08 -8.76
CA GLY A 455 2.15 -21.91 -9.77
C GLY A 455 3.60 -22.27 -9.38
N PRO A 456 4.28 -23.10 -10.17
CA PRO A 456 5.65 -23.55 -9.88
C PRO A 456 6.68 -22.41 -9.81
N ASN A 457 6.44 -21.28 -10.47
CA ASN A 457 7.31 -20.12 -10.50
C ASN A 457 6.85 -18.96 -9.57
N TYR A 458 5.91 -19.19 -8.67
CA TYR A 458 5.33 -18.12 -7.83
C TYR A 458 6.38 -17.45 -6.93
N ASP A 459 7.23 -18.22 -6.26
CA ASP A 459 8.29 -17.66 -5.41
C ASP A 459 9.31 -16.85 -6.24
N ALA A 460 9.69 -17.35 -7.41
CA ALA A 460 10.55 -16.61 -8.34
C ALA A 460 9.88 -15.31 -8.82
N TRP A 461 8.57 -15.32 -9.03
CA TRP A 461 7.78 -14.14 -9.37
C TRP A 461 7.82 -13.06 -8.28
N LEU A 462 7.65 -13.44 -7.01
CA LEU A 462 7.75 -12.51 -5.89
C LEU A 462 9.14 -11.86 -5.82
N VAL A 463 10.20 -12.67 -5.98
CA VAL A 463 11.60 -12.21 -6.01
C VAL A 463 11.84 -11.28 -7.19
N PHE A 464 11.43 -11.66 -8.41
CA PHE A 464 11.60 -10.87 -9.63
C PHE A 464 11.02 -9.47 -9.50
N ARG A 465 9.74 -9.37 -9.07
CA ARG A 465 9.05 -8.09 -8.91
C ARG A 465 9.79 -7.20 -7.89
N THR A 466 10.16 -7.78 -6.78
CA THR A 466 10.84 -7.05 -5.71
C THR A 466 12.23 -6.58 -6.12
N LEU A 467 12.98 -7.40 -6.88
CA LEU A 467 14.26 -7.00 -7.46
C LEU A 467 14.11 -5.88 -8.49
N THR A 468 13.04 -5.85 -9.28
CA THR A 468 12.74 -4.73 -10.19
C THR A 468 12.66 -3.41 -9.43
N ILE A 469 11.88 -3.36 -8.34
CA ILE A 469 11.75 -2.16 -7.50
C ILE A 469 13.08 -1.81 -6.82
N ARG A 470 13.77 -2.79 -6.23
CA ARG A 470 15.07 -2.59 -5.56
C ARG A 470 16.15 -2.05 -6.52
N ASN A 471 16.22 -2.59 -7.73
CA ASN A 471 17.20 -2.19 -8.73
C ASN A 471 16.93 -0.77 -9.26
N TRP A 472 15.65 -0.42 -9.47
CA TRP A 472 15.26 0.94 -9.80
C TRP A 472 15.67 1.91 -8.66
N LEU A 473 15.39 1.56 -7.41
CA LEU A 473 15.77 2.36 -6.25
C LEU A 473 17.30 2.53 -6.16
N ALA A 474 18.07 1.45 -6.38
CA ALA A 474 19.54 1.53 -6.40
C ALA A 474 20.03 2.50 -7.48
N SER A 475 19.41 2.48 -8.66
CA SER A 475 19.71 3.43 -9.74
C SER A 475 19.35 4.86 -9.37
N ALA A 476 18.24 5.08 -8.67
CA ALA A 476 17.85 6.38 -8.17
C ALA A 476 18.82 6.90 -7.10
N VAL A 477 19.24 6.06 -6.15
CA VAL A 477 20.26 6.39 -5.15
C VAL A 477 21.57 6.78 -5.84
N ALA A 478 22.05 5.97 -6.77
CA ALA A 478 23.28 6.27 -7.53
C ALA A 478 23.18 7.61 -8.28
N THR A 479 22.03 7.87 -8.91
CA THR A 479 21.77 9.13 -9.63
C THR A 479 21.80 10.34 -8.68
N VAL A 480 21.12 10.25 -7.54
CA VAL A 480 21.08 11.33 -6.55
C VAL A 480 22.47 11.60 -5.98
N LYS A 481 23.18 10.54 -5.54
CA LYS A 481 24.51 10.67 -4.94
C LYS A 481 25.58 11.14 -5.93
N ALA A 482 25.47 10.81 -7.22
CA ALA A 482 26.34 11.32 -8.27
C ALA A 482 26.15 12.85 -8.52
N ILE A 483 24.93 13.36 -8.35
CA ILE A 483 24.62 14.78 -8.54
C ILE A 483 24.98 15.58 -7.27
N ARG A 484 24.56 15.07 -6.11
CA ARG A 484 24.78 15.68 -4.80
C ARG A 484 25.06 14.61 -3.75
N PRO A 485 26.32 14.32 -3.44
CA PRO A 485 26.71 13.25 -2.50
C PRO A 485 26.07 13.36 -1.11
N THR A 486 25.79 14.60 -0.66
CA THR A 486 25.17 14.86 0.65
C THR A 486 23.65 14.76 0.65
N ALA A 487 22.99 14.73 -0.51
CA ALA A 487 21.54 14.63 -0.60
C ALA A 487 21.07 13.24 -0.11
N GLN A 488 20.05 13.24 0.74
CA GLN A 488 19.46 12.04 1.29
C GLN A 488 18.52 11.36 0.29
N VAL A 489 18.46 10.05 0.33
CA VAL A 489 17.43 9.26 -0.39
C VAL A 489 16.65 8.47 0.64
N SER A 490 15.35 8.59 0.62
CA SER A 490 14.46 7.97 1.58
C SER A 490 13.20 7.42 0.93
N VAL A 491 12.46 6.62 1.68
CA VAL A 491 11.23 5.98 1.22
C VAL A 491 10.14 6.10 2.28
N TYR A 492 8.91 6.37 1.83
CA TYR A 492 7.72 6.11 2.63
C TYR A 492 7.15 4.73 2.27
N ALA A 493 6.79 3.97 3.31
CA ALA A 493 6.09 2.69 3.19
C ALA A 493 5.02 2.56 4.28
N GLY A 494 4.05 1.67 4.11
CA GLY A 494 3.12 1.32 5.18
C GLY A 494 3.79 0.44 6.23
N SER A 495 3.37 0.55 7.47
CA SER A 495 3.86 -0.32 8.56
C SER A 495 3.41 -1.78 8.45
N TRP A 496 2.49 -2.09 7.53
CA TRP A 496 1.98 -3.44 7.24
C TRP A 496 2.93 -4.22 6.33
N TYR A 497 4.17 -4.37 6.74
CA TYR A 497 5.23 -5.04 6.00
C TYR A 497 4.87 -6.43 5.45
N PRO A 498 4.12 -7.30 6.18
CA PRO A 498 3.77 -8.62 5.68
C PRO A 498 2.91 -8.64 4.41
N GLU A 499 2.28 -7.52 4.03
CA GLU A 499 1.50 -7.40 2.79
C GLU A 499 2.35 -6.98 1.57
N TYR A 500 3.53 -6.43 1.81
CA TYR A 500 4.39 -5.87 0.76
C TYR A 500 4.88 -6.88 -0.29
N PRO A 501 5.04 -8.19 -0.02
CA PRO A 501 5.31 -9.17 -1.06
C PRO A 501 4.28 -9.17 -2.19
N THR A 502 2.99 -8.96 -1.87
CA THR A 502 1.92 -8.86 -2.86
C THR A 502 2.03 -7.59 -3.71
N LEU A 503 2.71 -6.58 -3.21
CA LEU A 503 2.96 -5.30 -3.89
C LEU A 503 4.32 -5.26 -4.62
N GLY A 504 5.09 -6.35 -4.57
CA GLY A 504 6.40 -6.44 -5.20
C GLY A 504 7.41 -5.45 -4.63
N SER A 505 7.38 -5.22 -3.31
CA SER A 505 8.31 -4.31 -2.63
C SER A 505 8.78 -4.94 -1.32
N ASN A 506 10.04 -4.72 -0.94
CA ASN A 506 10.62 -5.21 0.31
C ASN A 506 11.45 -4.12 0.98
N TRP A 507 10.79 -3.32 1.82
CA TRP A 507 11.44 -2.23 2.53
C TRP A 507 12.20 -2.67 3.80
N GLY A 508 12.19 -3.97 4.11
CA GLY A 508 12.94 -4.53 5.24
C GLY A 508 14.43 -4.68 4.98
N ALA A 509 15.12 -5.25 5.96
CA ALA A 509 16.52 -5.62 5.87
C ALA A 509 16.73 -6.79 4.90
N ASP A 510 17.87 -6.80 4.22
CA ASP A 510 18.24 -7.90 3.30
C ASP A 510 18.94 -9.07 4.01
N ASP A 511 19.09 -8.99 5.31
CA ASP A 511 19.80 -9.97 6.14
C ASP A 511 18.99 -10.46 7.35
N PHE A 512 17.71 -10.09 7.45
CA PHE A 512 16.84 -10.41 8.57
C PHE A 512 15.38 -10.64 8.11
N THR A 513 14.75 -11.73 8.57
CA THR A 513 13.39 -12.12 8.15
C THR A 513 12.29 -11.52 9.02
N ALA A 514 12.61 -10.73 10.02
CA ALA A 514 11.67 -10.21 11.01
C ALA A 514 10.80 -11.31 11.68
N GLY A 515 11.26 -12.56 11.68
CA GLY A 515 10.52 -13.70 12.20
C GLY A 515 9.38 -14.20 11.33
N LEU A 516 9.21 -13.65 10.12
CA LEU A 516 8.12 -13.96 9.22
C LEU A 516 8.47 -15.16 8.34
N ARG A 517 7.68 -16.24 8.45
CA ARG A 517 7.95 -17.52 7.78
C ARG A 517 7.80 -17.48 6.27
N PHE A 518 7.04 -16.53 5.73
CA PHE A 518 6.87 -16.37 4.27
C PHE A 518 8.06 -15.70 3.58
N LEU A 519 8.98 -15.10 4.34
CA LEU A 519 10.20 -14.53 3.80
C LEU A 519 11.21 -15.65 3.54
N THR A 520 11.15 -16.24 2.34
CA THR A 520 12.17 -17.20 1.91
C THR A 520 13.55 -16.52 1.89
N PRO A 521 14.66 -17.30 1.98
CA PRO A 521 16.01 -16.71 1.93
C PRO A 521 16.27 -15.88 0.67
N SER A 522 15.69 -16.28 -0.47
CA SER A 522 15.81 -15.54 -1.74
C SER A 522 15.02 -14.22 -1.69
N TYR A 523 13.81 -14.22 -1.14
CA TYR A 523 13.01 -13.01 -0.99
C TYR A 523 13.63 -12.04 -0.01
N GLN A 524 14.15 -12.51 1.12
CA GLN A 524 14.87 -11.70 2.11
C GLN A 524 15.97 -10.85 1.46
N LYS A 525 16.76 -11.44 0.55
CA LYS A 525 17.87 -10.75 -0.16
C LYS A 525 17.40 -9.59 -1.04
N THR A 526 16.13 -9.44 -1.29
CA THR A 526 15.56 -8.32 -2.04
C THR A 526 15.30 -7.08 -1.17
N GLY A 527 15.55 -7.14 0.14
CA GLY A 527 15.39 -6.02 1.05
C GLY A 527 16.20 -4.80 0.64
N PHE A 528 15.62 -3.61 0.76
CA PHE A 528 16.27 -2.38 0.34
C PHE A 528 16.55 -1.37 1.47
N ALA A 529 16.30 -1.71 2.72
CA ALA A 529 16.55 -0.82 3.85
C ALA A 529 17.99 -0.26 3.84
N GLY A 530 18.98 -1.12 3.53
CA GLY A 530 20.38 -0.74 3.45
C GLY A 530 20.75 0.24 2.32
N LEU A 531 19.87 0.46 1.34
CA LEU A 531 20.13 1.37 0.22
C LEU A 531 19.81 2.84 0.55
N VAL A 532 18.99 3.11 1.56
CA VAL A 532 18.44 4.44 1.83
C VAL A 532 18.95 5.02 3.14
N ASP A 533 18.83 6.34 3.30
CA ASP A 533 19.29 7.06 4.48
C ASP A 533 18.27 6.98 5.63
N TRP A 534 16.96 6.93 5.31
CA TRP A 534 15.90 6.71 6.28
C TRP A 534 14.62 6.21 5.60
N ILE A 535 13.75 5.57 6.38
CA ILE A 535 12.41 5.13 5.98
C ILE A 535 11.42 5.73 6.96
N THR A 536 10.30 6.27 6.45
CA THR A 536 9.14 6.54 7.29
C THR A 536 8.05 5.52 7.00
N THR A 537 7.44 4.99 8.06
CA THR A 537 6.39 3.97 7.94
C THR A 537 5.07 4.50 8.45
N GLY A 538 3.98 4.27 7.69
CA GLY A 538 2.64 4.72 8.04
C GLY A 538 2.06 3.95 9.22
N CYS A 539 2.34 4.36 10.46
CA CYS A 539 1.75 3.83 11.68
C CYS A 539 0.40 4.53 11.95
N TYR A 540 -0.52 4.49 10.97
CA TYR A 540 -1.74 5.30 10.94
C TYR A 540 -2.88 4.71 11.79
N TYR A 541 -2.58 4.47 13.06
CA TYR A 541 -3.54 3.94 14.03
C TYR A 541 -3.97 5.03 15.03
N PRO A 542 -5.26 5.14 15.37
CA PRO A 542 -5.71 6.09 16.39
C PRO A 542 -5.14 5.82 17.78
N PRO A 543 -5.01 4.55 18.26
CA PRO A 543 -4.37 4.27 19.54
C PRO A 543 -2.87 4.55 19.51
N GLY A 544 -2.36 5.31 20.49
CA GLY A 544 -0.94 5.57 20.62
C GLY A 544 -0.17 4.32 21.08
N THR A 545 -0.62 3.68 22.15
CA THR A 545 0.06 2.53 22.76
C THR A 545 -0.70 1.22 22.55
N VAL A 546 -0.04 0.10 22.79
CA VAL A 546 -0.66 -1.24 22.85
C VAL A 546 -1.79 -1.26 23.89
N ALA A 547 -1.56 -0.66 25.05
CA ALA A 547 -2.57 -0.57 26.10
C ALA A 547 -3.79 0.27 25.67
N ASP A 548 -3.58 1.35 24.90
CA ASP A 548 -4.68 2.16 24.34
C ASP A 548 -5.51 1.35 23.33
N ALA A 549 -4.88 0.54 22.49
CA ALA A 549 -5.58 -0.32 21.53
C ALA A 549 -6.47 -1.33 22.26
N ILE A 550 -5.93 -2.04 23.24
CA ILE A 550 -6.66 -3.02 24.06
C ILE A 550 -7.83 -2.35 24.80
N ALA A 551 -7.60 -1.19 25.42
CA ALA A 551 -8.62 -0.44 26.13
C ALA A 551 -9.75 0.03 25.20
N ALA A 552 -9.45 0.31 23.93
CA ALA A 552 -10.41 0.65 22.89
C ALA A 552 -11.08 -0.57 22.24
N GLY A 553 -10.83 -1.80 22.72
CA GLY A 553 -11.37 -3.03 22.15
C GLY A 553 -10.79 -3.37 20.76
N ARG A 554 -9.60 -2.86 20.45
CA ARG A 554 -8.91 -3.10 19.18
C ARG A 554 -7.79 -4.14 19.37
N PRO A 555 -7.37 -4.83 18.31
CA PRO A 555 -6.17 -5.66 18.34
C PRO A 555 -4.94 -4.85 18.78
N ALA A 556 -4.07 -5.45 19.57
CA ALA A 556 -2.86 -4.80 20.09
C ALA A 556 -1.92 -4.28 18.99
N GLY A 557 -1.84 -4.99 17.85
CA GLY A 557 -1.06 -4.60 16.67
C GLY A 557 -1.57 -3.34 15.97
N GLU A 558 -2.82 -2.92 16.25
CA GLU A 558 -3.41 -1.69 15.71
C GLU A 558 -3.08 -0.46 16.58
N SER A 559 -1.81 -0.28 16.92
CA SER A 559 -1.31 0.89 17.66
C SER A 559 -0.06 1.48 17.03
N VAL A 560 0.20 2.77 17.27
CA VAL A 560 1.41 3.45 16.80
C VAL A 560 2.66 2.80 17.40
N GLU A 561 2.60 2.42 18.68
CA GLU A 561 3.66 1.69 19.37
C GLU A 561 4.01 0.38 18.65
N ALA A 562 3.07 -0.54 18.50
CA ALA A 562 3.31 -1.85 17.90
C ALA A 562 3.83 -1.74 16.46
N ALA A 563 3.21 -0.87 15.67
CA ALA A 563 3.60 -0.63 14.28
C ALA A 563 5.01 -0.02 14.15
N GLY A 564 5.33 0.97 14.99
CA GLY A 564 6.64 1.60 15.01
C GLY A 564 7.76 0.63 15.41
N GLN A 565 7.51 -0.18 16.41
CA GLN A 565 8.46 -1.21 16.87
C GLN A 565 8.69 -2.29 15.82
N PHE A 566 7.62 -2.80 15.23
CA PHE A 566 7.73 -3.77 14.16
C PHE A 566 8.52 -3.20 12.98
N SER A 567 8.24 -1.96 12.58
CA SER A 567 8.97 -1.28 11.51
C SER A 567 10.46 -1.15 11.80
N ASN A 568 10.80 -0.74 13.03
CA ASN A 568 12.19 -0.62 13.47
C ASN A 568 12.91 -1.98 13.43
N ARG A 569 12.21 -3.07 13.80
CA ARG A 569 12.79 -4.42 13.74
C ARG A 569 12.90 -4.97 12.32
N ALA A 570 11.90 -4.71 11.45
CA ALA A 570 11.95 -5.15 10.06
C ALA A 570 13.14 -4.54 9.29
N VAL A 571 13.52 -3.32 9.62
CA VAL A 571 14.68 -2.61 9.04
C VAL A 571 16.01 -3.06 9.65
N ASN A 572 16.01 -3.57 10.87
CA ASN A 572 17.13 -4.19 11.58
C ASN A 572 18.43 -3.37 11.57
N ASP A 573 18.37 -2.11 11.98
CA ASP A 573 19.51 -1.17 12.07
C ASP A 573 20.19 -0.81 10.73
N GLN A 574 19.63 -1.21 9.57
CA GLN A 574 20.21 -0.87 8.26
C GLN A 574 19.96 0.57 7.84
N THR A 575 18.93 1.23 8.38
CA THR A 575 18.66 2.65 8.17
C THR A 575 17.87 3.24 9.34
N TRP A 576 17.65 4.57 9.35
CA TRP A 576 16.77 5.21 10.32
C TRP A 576 15.31 4.94 10.00
N VAL A 577 14.47 4.77 11.03
CA VAL A 577 13.02 4.59 10.91
C VAL A 577 12.30 5.70 11.66
N TYR A 578 11.32 6.33 11.00
CA TYR A 578 10.45 7.34 11.61
C TYR A 578 9.00 6.88 11.52
N ALA A 579 8.32 6.78 12.66
CA ALA A 579 6.93 6.37 12.70
C ALA A 579 6.03 7.49 12.15
N GLY A 580 5.29 7.21 11.09
CA GLY A 580 4.31 8.13 10.51
C GLY A 580 2.99 8.07 11.27
N ILE A 581 2.42 9.23 11.58
CA ILE A 581 1.08 9.38 12.16
C ILE A 581 0.20 10.24 11.26
N ALA A 582 -1.10 9.90 11.13
CA ALA A 582 -2.06 10.67 10.34
C ALA A 582 -2.89 11.58 11.23
N LEU A 583 -2.82 12.89 11.01
CA LEU A 583 -3.55 13.89 11.82
C LEU A 583 -5.07 13.72 11.77
N SER A 584 -5.60 13.20 10.65
CA SER A 584 -7.02 12.89 10.50
C SER A 584 -7.57 11.96 11.57
N ASN A 585 -6.72 11.09 12.16
CA ASN A 585 -7.12 10.18 13.22
C ASN A 585 -7.39 10.87 14.56
N TYR A 586 -6.97 12.13 14.71
CA TYR A 586 -6.96 12.84 16.01
C TYR A 586 -7.83 14.11 16.01
N ASN A 587 -8.67 14.31 15.00
CA ASN A 587 -9.54 15.49 14.90
C ASN A 587 -10.38 15.67 16.16
N GLY A 588 -10.22 16.83 16.84
CA GLY A 588 -10.88 17.12 18.11
C GLY A 588 -10.26 16.44 19.35
N HIS A 589 -9.15 15.68 19.19
CA HIS A 589 -8.54 14.87 20.24
C HIS A 589 -7.03 15.11 20.35
N PRO A 590 -6.57 16.32 20.72
CA PRO A 590 -5.15 16.62 20.84
C PRO A 590 -4.43 15.79 21.92
N GLU A 591 -5.15 15.27 22.91
CA GLU A 591 -4.64 14.36 23.93
C GLU A 591 -4.24 13.00 23.36
N LEU A 592 -4.99 12.47 22.38
CA LEU A 592 -4.66 11.24 21.68
C LEU A 592 -3.46 11.46 20.75
N LEU A 593 -3.36 12.62 20.10
CA LEU A 593 -2.17 12.99 19.33
C LEU A 593 -0.92 13.02 20.21
N ALA A 594 -1.01 13.62 21.40
CA ALA A 594 0.11 13.65 22.33
C ALA A 594 0.60 12.24 22.71
N ARG A 595 -0.30 11.29 22.96
CA ARG A 595 0.01 9.89 23.22
C ARG A 595 0.68 9.21 22.03
N ALA A 596 0.16 9.45 20.81
CA ALA A 596 0.72 8.91 19.57
C ALA A 596 2.15 9.46 19.30
N LEU A 597 2.40 10.74 19.54
CA LEU A 597 3.73 11.36 19.43
C LEU A 597 4.73 10.72 20.38
N GLN A 598 4.34 10.47 21.65
CA GLN A 598 5.20 9.77 22.62
C GLN A 598 5.50 8.35 22.13
N ALA A 599 4.48 7.59 21.73
CA ALA A 599 4.63 6.21 21.28
C ALA A 599 5.52 6.13 20.02
N ALA A 600 5.30 7.00 19.02
CA ALA A 600 6.11 7.07 17.80
C ALA A 600 7.58 7.31 18.10
N THR A 601 7.90 8.32 18.90
CA THR A 601 9.28 8.71 19.22
C THR A 601 9.95 7.79 20.22
N ALA A 602 9.18 7.04 21.00
CA ALA A 602 9.71 6.01 21.88
C ALA A 602 10.05 4.70 21.14
N SER A 603 9.30 4.35 20.10
CA SER A 603 9.48 3.11 19.33
C SER A 603 10.41 3.23 18.14
N THR A 604 10.66 4.44 17.63
CA THR A 604 11.53 4.71 16.48
C THR A 604 12.44 5.92 16.71
N GLN A 605 13.30 6.28 15.75
CA GLN A 605 14.26 7.39 15.90
C GLN A 605 13.65 8.76 15.56
N GLY A 606 12.33 8.83 15.40
CA GLY A 606 11.61 10.08 15.11
C GLY A 606 10.16 9.86 14.72
N VAL A 607 9.50 10.93 14.36
CA VAL A 607 8.11 10.92 13.92
C VAL A 607 7.96 11.68 12.61
N MET A 608 7.09 11.19 11.73
CA MET A 608 6.58 11.90 10.58
C MET A 608 5.08 12.16 10.77
N VAL A 609 4.66 13.40 10.58
CA VAL A 609 3.27 13.84 10.71
C VAL A 609 2.66 14.01 9.31
N PHE A 610 1.66 13.24 8.98
CA PHE A 610 0.85 13.33 7.77
C PHE A 610 -0.54 13.86 8.12
N ASP A 611 -1.01 14.98 7.59
CA ASP A 611 -0.26 15.94 6.83
C ASP A 611 -0.67 17.37 7.25
N TYR A 612 -0.01 18.38 6.70
CA TYR A 612 -0.23 19.79 7.05
C TYR A 612 -1.68 20.26 6.81
N SER A 613 -2.43 19.64 5.90
CA SER A 613 -3.80 20.06 5.53
C SER A 613 -4.89 19.66 6.53
N HIS A 614 -4.68 18.61 7.34
CA HIS A 614 -5.74 17.98 8.16
C HIS A 614 -5.99 18.73 9.47
N ASN A 615 -6.67 19.89 9.39
CA ASN A 615 -7.05 20.66 10.57
C ASN A 615 -5.88 20.91 11.54
N ILE A 616 -4.68 21.09 10.99
CA ILE A 616 -3.42 21.19 11.74
C ILE A 616 -3.47 22.31 12.79
N ASP A 617 -4.28 23.33 12.56
CA ASP A 617 -4.35 24.51 13.43
C ASP A 617 -4.75 24.18 14.87
N GLN A 618 -5.55 23.14 15.07
CA GLN A 618 -5.93 22.66 16.41
C GLN A 618 -4.77 22.00 17.17
N PHE A 619 -3.73 21.55 16.46
CA PHE A 619 -2.63 20.75 17.03
C PHE A 619 -1.36 21.55 17.32
N TRP A 620 -1.25 22.81 16.91
CA TRP A 620 -0.05 23.61 17.16
C TRP A 620 0.35 23.70 18.65
N PRO A 621 -0.58 23.84 19.61
CA PRO A 621 -0.23 23.78 21.04
C PRO A 621 0.44 22.45 21.43
N THR A 622 -0.08 21.33 20.94
CA THR A 622 0.46 19.99 21.21
C THR A 622 1.87 19.84 20.64
N PHE A 623 2.09 20.24 19.38
CA PHE A 623 3.41 20.19 18.76
C PHE A 623 4.43 21.09 19.45
N THR A 624 4.06 22.32 19.78
CA THR A 624 4.93 23.27 20.49
C THR A 624 5.34 22.73 21.85
N ALA A 625 4.44 22.10 22.57
CA ALA A 625 4.73 21.46 23.86
C ALA A 625 5.63 20.20 23.67
N ALA A 626 5.23 19.30 22.75
CA ALA A 626 5.95 18.07 22.49
C ALA A 626 7.39 18.31 22.02
N PHE A 627 7.59 19.28 21.14
CA PHE A 627 8.85 19.56 20.47
C PHE A 627 9.60 20.78 21.06
N SER A 628 9.30 21.14 22.30
CA SER A 628 9.88 22.31 22.98
C SER A 628 11.40 22.32 23.09
N ALA A 629 12.02 21.12 23.22
CA ALA A 629 13.48 21.02 23.24
C ALA A 629 14.02 20.85 21.81
N PRO A 630 14.94 21.72 21.32
CA PRO A 630 15.55 21.56 20.01
C PRO A 630 16.33 20.25 19.88
N THR A 631 16.31 19.65 18.69
CA THR A 631 17.08 18.45 18.36
C THR A 631 17.39 18.40 16.86
N ALA A 632 18.54 17.82 16.52
CA ALA A 632 18.87 17.53 15.12
C ALA A 632 18.22 16.22 14.66
N PRO A 633 17.80 16.12 13.42
CA PRO A 633 17.36 14.83 12.88
C PRO A 633 18.57 13.90 12.67
N PRO A 634 18.44 12.59 12.95
CA PRO A 634 19.55 11.63 12.89
C PRO A 634 20.30 11.61 11.56
N GLN A 635 19.56 11.73 10.46
CA GLN A 635 20.11 11.68 9.09
C GLN A 635 21.01 12.88 8.74
N THR A 636 20.99 13.94 9.53
CA THR A 636 21.85 15.11 9.30
C THR A 636 23.18 15.05 10.04
N VAL A 637 23.37 14.05 10.92
CA VAL A 637 24.62 13.88 11.65
C VAL A 637 25.59 13.06 10.81
N PRO A 638 26.69 13.66 10.33
CA PRO A 638 27.60 12.97 9.41
C PRO A 638 28.17 11.66 10.01
N GLY A 639 28.14 10.59 9.23
CA GLY A 639 28.70 9.29 9.59
C GLY A 639 27.94 8.51 10.67
N LEU A 640 26.87 9.07 11.26
CA LEU A 640 26.17 8.41 12.37
C LEU A 640 25.44 7.13 11.92
N LEU A 641 24.84 7.12 10.72
CA LEU A 641 24.22 5.92 10.16
C LEU A 641 25.28 4.85 9.84
N ASP A 642 26.42 5.27 9.32
CA ASP A 642 27.53 4.34 9.03
C ASP A 642 28.09 3.71 10.31
N ASP A 643 28.12 4.48 11.42
CA ASP A 643 28.49 3.95 12.75
C ASP A 643 27.48 2.88 13.20
N VAL A 644 26.19 3.12 13.06
CA VAL A 644 25.13 2.14 13.37
C VAL A 644 25.31 0.86 12.54
N ARG A 645 25.49 1.01 11.23
CA ARG A 645 25.72 -0.13 10.31
C ARG A 645 26.98 -0.94 10.65
N ARG A 646 28.08 -0.25 11.01
CA ARG A 646 29.32 -0.92 11.45
C ARG A 646 29.12 -1.70 12.75
N GLN A 647 28.43 -1.11 13.72
CA GLN A 647 28.12 -1.79 15.01
C GLN A 647 27.20 -2.99 14.78
N HIS A 648 26.20 -2.87 13.90
CA HIS A 648 25.33 -3.98 13.52
C HIS A 648 26.12 -5.12 12.88
N ALA A 649 26.98 -4.83 11.90
CA ALA A 649 27.83 -5.81 11.26
C ALA A 649 28.79 -6.49 12.25
N ALA A 650 29.37 -5.74 13.19
CA ALA A 650 30.25 -6.29 14.24
C ALA A 650 29.51 -7.23 15.19
N ARG A 651 28.27 -6.85 15.62
CA ARG A 651 27.40 -7.71 16.42
C ARG A 651 27.12 -9.03 15.71
N LYS A 652 26.76 -8.95 14.43
CA LYS A 652 26.47 -10.11 13.59
C LYS A 652 27.69 -11.03 13.41
N ALA A 653 28.86 -10.44 13.16
CA ALA A 653 30.13 -11.18 13.03
C ALA A 653 30.54 -11.87 14.36
N SER A 654 30.16 -11.33 15.52
CA SER A 654 30.39 -11.95 16.82
C SER A 654 29.43 -13.09 17.18
N GLY A 655 28.46 -13.41 16.27
CA GLY A 655 27.45 -14.45 16.49
C GLY A 655 26.35 -14.07 17.49
N GLN A 656 26.26 -12.81 17.90
CA GLN A 656 25.16 -12.35 18.74
C GLN A 656 23.86 -12.33 17.95
N PRO A 657 22.76 -12.90 18.49
CA PRO A 657 21.49 -12.92 17.79
C PRO A 657 20.91 -11.50 17.67
N ASP A 658 20.12 -11.31 16.61
CA ASP A 658 19.29 -10.13 16.51
C ASP A 658 18.25 -10.10 17.63
N PRO A 659 17.86 -8.91 18.14
CA PRO A 659 16.77 -8.81 19.10
C PRO A 659 15.49 -9.43 18.54
N PRO A 660 14.68 -10.10 19.39
CA PRO A 660 13.45 -10.74 18.91
C PRO A 660 12.46 -9.74 18.31
N VAL A 661 11.68 -10.22 17.34
CA VAL A 661 10.50 -9.50 16.85
C VAL A 661 9.29 -9.96 17.65
N ILE A 662 8.54 -9.00 18.17
CA ILE A 662 7.27 -9.27 18.84
C ILE A 662 6.15 -8.90 17.86
N LEU A 663 5.31 -9.87 17.56
CA LEU A 663 4.12 -9.69 16.75
C LEU A 663 2.89 -9.69 17.65
N TYR A 664 2.14 -8.62 17.60
CA TYR A 664 0.89 -8.48 18.33
C TYR A 664 -0.29 -8.99 17.50
N SER A 665 -1.37 -9.41 18.18
CA SER A 665 -2.64 -9.74 17.51
C SER A 665 -3.11 -8.57 16.66
N GLY A 666 -3.58 -8.87 15.45
CA GLY A 666 -4.02 -7.85 14.49
C GLY A 666 -2.88 -7.10 13.78
N THR A 667 -1.63 -7.55 13.91
CA THR A 667 -0.57 -7.05 13.01
C THR A 667 -0.95 -7.44 11.58
N PRO A 668 -1.14 -6.45 10.66
CA PRO A 668 -1.65 -6.72 9.31
C PRO A 668 -0.78 -7.72 8.53
N GLY A 669 -1.43 -8.64 7.81
CA GLY A 669 -0.77 -9.63 6.97
C GLY A 669 -0.13 -10.81 7.71
N THR A 670 -0.19 -10.89 9.03
CA THR A 670 0.35 -12.02 9.80
C THR A 670 -0.67 -13.12 10.07
N GLY A 671 -1.96 -12.82 10.00
CA GLY A 671 -3.04 -13.75 10.36
C GLY A 671 -3.20 -13.99 11.86
N LEU A 672 -2.55 -13.19 12.71
CA LEU A 672 -2.64 -13.27 14.18
C LEU A 672 -3.80 -12.45 14.74
#